data_b9d018ab796462ce0786412758798ee8
#
_entry.id   b9d018ab796462ce0786412758798ee8
#
_cell.length_a   1.000
_cell.length_b   1.000
_cell.length_c   1.000
_cell.angle_alpha   90.00
_cell.angle_beta   90.00
_cell.angle_gamma   90.00
#
_symmetry.space_group_name_H-M   'P 1'
#
loop_
_entity.id
_entity.type
_entity.pdbx_description
1 polymer ?
#
loop_
_entity_poly.entity_id
_entity_poly.type
_entity_poly.pdbx_seq_one_letter_code
_entity_poly.pdbx_strand_id
1 'polypeptide(L)'
;MKFKFKIQQYQTDAVNAIADVFQGQPYQSQTRYTMDKGIIKQKAQMSIFDSGMGGQSEDDDVGFANAYIKLTPQQLLENIKNIQSLANIQESQTLSRKFGVVDLDVEMETGTGKTYVYIKSMFELNKRYGFSKFIVVVPSIAIREGVKKSFEMTQDHFMDTYGKKARFFIYNSKRLNEIEQFSSTNAINVMIINIQAFNARGADARRIYEALDEFQSRKPIDVIARNRPIIILDEPQKMGGEATQESLQKFNPLFSMNFSATHKTQHNLIYVLDALDAFNKKLVKKIQVKGFTVKNLRGTNGYLYLQDIILSPSKPPMARMEMEIQYKSGKVNRETRLFKVGDNLFQASNEMEQYRNGFVINEINPFNNTVSFINGNVLELGKAMGEVSEMDMRRIQIRETIRSHFEKEEELFERGIKVLSLFFIDEVAKYRQYDENGEEINGVYGNIFEEEYNKVVNDYITLFDTPYVRYLKSTTAAKAHNGYFSIDKKGRKVDSEVKRGSDISDDVSAYDLILKDKERLLSFDEPTRFIFSHSALREGWDNPNVFQICTLKHSSSNVQRRQEVGRGLRLCVNSSGERMDSTIPNFDVHEMNVLTVVANDSYEDFVKGLQTEMKETLYERPSRASKEFFAGKKIVVCGEERIITPQQATAIYRYLLKNDYIDDSDKPTDTYKNAVANGTLEPMPYELEPMAEVVHKLVQSVYDADALGSMVENAHQSKVQDNRLNENFNKKEFQKLWSLINHKYAYTVEFDSEELIRNAIKAIDENLYVTSLTYTVSTGEQKEHIDSDEIKNAMSFKSAKTRTETIRTAAS
;
A
#
# COMPACT_ATOMS: atom_id res chain seq x y z
N MET A 1 -19.38 -5.98 -13.09
CA MET A 1 -18.47 -7.04 -12.64
C MET A 1 -18.79 -7.36 -11.18
N LYS A 2 -18.85 -8.63 -10.76
CA LYS A 2 -19.07 -9.02 -9.36
C LYS A 2 -17.79 -9.65 -8.83
N PHE A 3 -17.31 -9.23 -7.67
CA PHE A 3 -16.15 -9.87 -7.04
C PHE A 3 -16.48 -11.29 -6.60
N LYS A 4 -15.57 -12.22 -6.88
CA LYS A 4 -15.63 -13.60 -6.41
C LYS A 4 -14.80 -13.75 -5.15
N PHE A 5 -15.46 -14.08 -4.05
CA PHE A 5 -14.78 -14.32 -2.76
C PHE A 5 -14.35 -15.78 -2.66
N LYS A 6 -13.05 -16.00 -2.40
CA LYS A 6 -12.49 -17.31 -2.07
C LYS A 6 -12.22 -17.37 -0.56
N ILE A 7 -12.45 -18.52 0.05
CA ILE A 7 -12.06 -18.73 1.46
C ILE A 7 -10.53 -18.85 1.50
N GLN A 8 -9.89 -17.94 2.22
CA GLN A 8 -8.45 -17.93 2.43
C GLN A 8 -8.11 -18.52 3.79
N GLN A 9 -7.09 -19.40 3.86
CA GLN A 9 -6.73 -20.09 5.09
C GLN A 9 -6.30 -19.12 6.19
N TYR A 10 -5.42 -18.16 5.89
CA TYR A 10 -4.96 -17.17 6.87
C TYR A 10 -6.09 -16.31 7.47
N GLN A 11 -7.16 -16.05 6.70
CA GLN A 11 -8.35 -15.37 7.20
C GLN A 11 -9.19 -16.29 8.11
N THR A 12 -9.25 -17.55 7.76
CA THR A 12 -9.93 -18.58 8.58
C THR A 12 -9.18 -18.78 9.89
N ASP A 13 -7.85 -18.79 9.87
CA ASP A 13 -7.01 -18.90 11.06
C ASP A 13 -7.22 -17.72 12.01
N ALA A 14 -7.30 -16.49 11.47
CA ALA A 14 -7.62 -15.30 12.26
C ALA A 14 -9.01 -15.38 12.90
N VAL A 15 -10.02 -15.83 12.16
CA VAL A 15 -11.39 -16.02 12.67
C VAL A 15 -11.44 -17.10 13.74
N ASN A 16 -10.72 -18.20 13.54
CA ASN A 16 -10.63 -19.26 14.54
C ASN A 16 -9.93 -18.77 15.80
N ALA A 17 -8.81 -18.06 15.70
CA ALA A 17 -8.13 -17.47 16.85
C ALA A 17 -9.08 -16.59 17.69
N ILE A 18 -9.93 -15.77 17.05
CA ILE A 18 -10.95 -14.97 17.75
C ILE A 18 -11.98 -15.85 18.45
N ALA A 19 -12.50 -16.85 17.76
CA ALA A 19 -13.56 -17.69 18.29
C ALA A 19 -13.05 -18.61 19.42
N ASP A 20 -11.84 -19.15 19.29
CA ASP A 20 -11.24 -20.09 20.24
C ASP A 20 -10.89 -19.43 21.59
N VAL A 21 -10.79 -18.09 21.67
CA VAL A 21 -10.73 -17.38 22.96
C VAL A 21 -11.89 -17.77 23.89
N PHE A 22 -13.05 -18.05 23.31
CA PHE A 22 -14.25 -18.42 24.03
C PHE A 22 -14.49 -19.94 24.05
N GLN A 23 -13.46 -20.75 23.81
CA GLN A 23 -13.58 -22.20 23.93
C GLN A 23 -14.06 -22.62 25.33
N GLY A 24 -15.08 -23.47 25.39
CA GLY A 24 -15.77 -23.82 26.64
C GLY A 24 -17.01 -22.95 26.96
N GLN A 25 -17.22 -21.84 26.24
CA GLN A 25 -18.47 -21.08 26.33
C GLN A 25 -19.60 -21.88 25.69
N PRO A 26 -20.69 -22.20 26.44
CA PRO A 26 -21.82 -22.88 25.84
C PRO A 26 -22.57 -22.01 24.84
N TYR A 27 -23.12 -22.62 23.80
CA TYR A 27 -24.05 -21.92 22.91
C TYR A 27 -25.26 -21.43 23.73
N GLN A 28 -25.58 -20.16 23.64
CA GLN A 28 -26.73 -19.55 24.24
C GLN A 28 -27.47 -18.68 23.24
N SER A 29 -28.77 -18.93 23.07
CA SER A 29 -29.63 -17.95 22.43
C SER A 29 -29.55 -16.63 23.19
N GLN A 30 -29.84 -15.52 22.51
CA GLN A 30 -29.81 -14.19 23.08
C GLN A 30 -30.66 -14.08 24.33
N THR A 31 -30.27 -13.26 25.28
CA THR A 31 -31.06 -12.92 26.44
C THR A 31 -32.22 -12.02 26.04
N ARG A 32 -33.46 -12.44 26.33
CA ARG A 32 -34.64 -11.60 26.15
C ARG A 32 -34.75 -10.60 27.29
N TYR A 33 -35.16 -9.39 27.00
CA TYR A 33 -35.46 -8.38 28.00
C TYR A 33 -36.68 -7.55 27.57
N THR A 34 -37.40 -6.98 28.52
CA THR A 34 -38.52 -6.05 28.21
C THR A 34 -37.96 -4.72 27.75
N MET A 35 -38.32 -4.29 26.54
CA MET A 35 -37.90 -3.00 26.00
C MET A 35 -38.65 -1.87 26.72
N ASP A 36 -37.89 -0.85 27.11
CA ASP A 36 -38.47 0.40 27.58
C ASP A 36 -38.99 1.17 26.38
N LYS A 37 -40.31 1.38 26.32
CA LYS A 37 -40.96 2.13 25.25
C LYS A 37 -40.95 3.65 25.47
N GLY A 38 -40.42 4.10 26.63
CA GLY A 38 -40.41 5.52 26.98
C GLY A 38 -41.80 6.11 27.22
N ILE A 39 -41.90 7.42 27.13
CA ILE A 39 -43.16 8.15 27.37
C ILE A 39 -43.93 8.29 26.05
N ILE A 40 -45.02 7.53 25.91
CA ILE A 40 -45.94 7.69 24.77
C ILE A 40 -46.82 8.87 25.11
N LYS A 41 -46.59 10.03 24.46
CA LYS A 41 -47.56 11.13 24.47
C LYS A 41 -48.83 10.66 23.73
N GLN A 42 -49.87 10.21 24.45
CA GLN A 42 -51.17 9.95 23.83
C GLN A 42 -51.67 11.24 23.21
N LYS A 43 -51.81 11.28 21.89
CA LYS A 43 -52.64 12.29 21.24
C LYS A 43 -54.07 12.09 21.76
N ALA A 44 -54.57 13.05 22.53
CA ALA A 44 -55.90 13.05 23.05
C ALA A 44 -56.92 13.17 21.88
N GLN A 45 -57.23 12.02 21.28
CA GLN A 45 -58.44 11.75 20.53
C GLN A 45 -58.75 10.25 20.67
N MET A 46 -59.16 9.84 21.89
CA MET A 46 -59.90 8.61 22.03
C MET A 46 -61.32 8.85 21.52
N SER A 47 -61.63 8.27 20.38
CA SER A 47 -63.06 8.07 20.03
C SER A 47 -63.61 7.01 20.97
N ILE A 48 -64.74 7.28 21.63
CA ILE A 48 -65.45 6.51 22.63
C ILE A 48 -65.97 5.15 22.10
N PHE A 49 -65.51 4.72 20.90
CA PHE A 49 -66.04 3.52 20.24
C PHE A 49 -65.02 2.38 20.06
N ASP A 50 -63.85 2.44 20.62
CA ASP A 50 -62.87 1.35 20.43
C ASP A 50 -62.53 0.60 21.76
N SER A 51 -63.62 0.15 22.44
CA SER A 51 -63.52 -0.82 23.53
C SER A 51 -63.90 -2.21 23.01
N GLY A 52 -63.07 -2.75 22.15
CA GLY A 52 -63.27 -4.09 21.61
C GLY A 52 -62.00 -4.71 21.06
N MET A 53 -61.41 -5.56 21.85
CA MET A 53 -60.43 -6.61 21.42
C MET A 53 -59.35 -6.20 20.40
N GLY A 54 -58.31 -5.60 20.88
CA GLY A 54 -56.99 -5.58 20.24
C GLY A 54 -55.98 -6.11 21.23
N GLY A 55 -55.81 -7.40 21.32
CA GLY A 55 -54.68 -8.01 22.03
C GLY A 55 -53.41 -7.48 21.47
N GLN A 56 -52.73 -6.60 22.19
CA GLN A 56 -51.32 -6.30 21.92
C GLN A 56 -50.58 -7.63 22.04
N SER A 57 -49.98 -8.11 20.96
CA SER A 57 -49.16 -9.30 21.01
C SER A 57 -48.04 -9.05 22.01
N GLU A 58 -47.89 -9.89 23.04
CA GLU A 58 -46.80 -9.85 24.02
C GLU A 58 -45.44 -9.88 23.38
N ASP A 59 -45.33 -10.16 22.06
CA ASP A 59 -44.11 -10.24 21.30
C ASP A 59 -43.52 -8.87 20.87
N ASP A 60 -44.35 -7.79 20.90
CA ASP A 60 -43.90 -6.44 20.47
C ASP A 60 -42.96 -5.72 21.46
N ASP A 61 -42.86 -6.26 22.70
CA ASP A 61 -42.11 -5.66 23.80
C ASP A 61 -40.79 -6.35 24.13
N VAL A 62 -40.35 -7.30 23.30
CA VAL A 62 -39.16 -8.11 23.56
C VAL A 62 -37.92 -7.54 22.86
N GLY A 63 -36.92 -7.18 23.67
CA GLY A 63 -35.55 -6.88 23.20
C GLY A 63 -34.63 -8.08 23.29
N PHE A 64 -33.61 -8.10 22.47
CA PHE A 64 -32.61 -9.18 22.40
C PHE A 64 -31.22 -8.65 22.68
N ALA A 65 -30.54 -9.19 23.70
CA ALA A 65 -29.16 -8.85 24.04
C ALA A 65 -28.23 -10.05 23.88
N ASN A 66 -26.96 -9.83 23.64
CA ASN A 66 -25.95 -10.90 23.69
C ASN A 66 -25.99 -11.56 25.09
N ALA A 67 -25.87 -12.88 25.13
CA ALA A 67 -25.75 -13.64 26.39
C ALA A 67 -24.43 -13.27 27.11
N TYR A 68 -24.42 -13.40 28.44
CA TYR A 68 -23.19 -13.19 29.19
C TYR A 68 -22.19 -14.31 28.94
N ILE A 69 -20.91 -13.96 28.97
CA ILE A 69 -19.82 -14.94 28.94
C ILE A 69 -19.78 -15.62 30.31
N LYS A 70 -19.82 -16.96 30.29
CA LYS A 70 -19.79 -17.81 31.50
C LYS A 70 -18.39 -18.23 31.91
N LEU A 71 -17.42 -18.06 31.02
CA LEU A 71 -16.01 -18.34 31.29
C LEU A 71 -15.47 -17.40 32.37
N THR A 72 -14.70 -17.95 33.28
CA THR A 72 -13.97 -17.16 34.26
C THR A 72 -12.83 -16.39 33.59
N PRO A 73 -12.35 -15.28 34.19
CA PRO A 73 -11.18 -14.57 33.67
C PRO A 73 -9.94 -15.46 33.51
N GLN A 74 -9.76 -16.44 34.36
CA GLN A 74 -8.65 -17.40 34.28
C GLN A 74 -8.78 -18.32 33.07
N GLN A 75 -9.97 -18.86 32.80
CA GLN A 75 -10.22 -19.69 31.63
C GLN A 75 -10.01 -18.91 30.32
N LEU A 76 -10.48 -17.64 30.26
CA LEU A 76 -10.23 -16.76 29.09
C LEU A 76 -8.73 -16.52 28.89
N LEU A 77 -7.97 -16.27 29.96
CA LEU A 77 -6.53 -16.06 29.86
C LEU A 77 -5.80 -17.33 29.43
N GLU A 78 -6.21 -18.49 29.92
CA GLU A 78 -5.65 -19.79 29.49
C GLU A 78 -5.91 -20.06 28.01
N ASN A 79 -7.12 -19.81 27.52
CA ASN A 79 -7.45 -19.94 26.10
C ASN A 79 -6.59 -19.00 25.25
N ILE A 80 -6.44 -17.74 25.66
CA ILE A 80 -5.58 -16.76 24.98
C ILE A 80 -4.13 -17.24 24.95
N LYS A 81 -3.58 -17.68 26.07
CA LYS A 81 -2.20 -18.21 26.13
C LYS A 81 -2.00 -19.41 25.22
N ASN A 82 -2.97 -20.32 25.16
CA ASN A 82 -2.90 -21.46 24.25
C ASN A 82 -2.84 -20.99 22.78
N ILE A 83 -3.71 -20.05 22.39
CA ILE A 83 -3.71 -19.48 21.03
C ILE A 83 -2.36 -18.80 20.74
N GLN A 84 -1.87 -17.98 21.66
CA GLN A 84 -0.60 -17.26 21.52
C GLN A 84 0.59 -18.21 21.39
N SER A 85 0.65 -19.24 22.24
CA SER A 85 1.71 -20.25 22.21
C SER A 85 1.74 -21.00 20.87
N LEU A 86 0.57 -21.43 20.35
CA LEU A 86 0.44 -22.11 19.06
C LEU A 86 0.78 -21.23 17.87
N ALA A 87 0.52 -19.92 17.99
CA ALA A 87 0.82 -18.94 16.96
C ALA A 87 2.23 -18.31 17.08
N ASN A 88 3.03 -18.75 18.04
CA ASN A 88 4.34 -18.16 18.37
C ASN A 88 4.28 -16.66 18.73
N ILE A 89 3.18 -16.27 19.39
CA ILE A 89 2.96 -14.93 19.94
C ILE A 89 3.37 -14.95 21.43
N GLN A 90 3.91 -13.84 21.93
CA GLN A 90 4.26 -13.69 23.33
C GLN A 90 3.01 -13.82 24.21
N GLU A 91 3.07 -14.69 25.22
CA GLU A 91 1.93 -14.97 26.10
C GLU A 91 1.58 -13.75 26.96
N SER A 92 0.29 -13.40 26.95
CA SER A 92 -0.27 -12.38 27.82
C SER A 92 -0.21 -12.81 29.29
N GLN A 93 0.26 -11.93 30.17
CA GLN A 93 0.31 -12.20 31.60
C GLN A 93 -1.02 -11.91 32.30
N THR A 94 -1.78 -10.96 31.77
CA THR A 94 -3.06 -10.51 32.32
C THR A 94 -4.08 -10.28 31.21
N LEU A 95 -5.37 -10.30 31.58
CA LEU A 95 -6.43 -9.88 30.67
C LEU A 95 -6.55 -8.36 30.62
N SER A 96 -6.56 -7.80 29.42
CA SER A 96 -7.05 -6.43 29.19
C SER A 96 -8.56 -6.43 29.23
N ARG A 97 -9.17 -5.54 30.01
CA ARG A 97 -10.61 -5.51 30.29
C ARG A 97 -11.18 -4.10 30.24
N LYS A 98 -10.73 -3.30 29.31
CA LYS A 98 -11.17 -1.91 29.18
C LYS A 98 -12.59 -1.81 28.61
N PHE A 99 -12.91 -2.69 27.66
CA PHE A 99 -14.20 -2.74 26.99
C PHE A 99 -14.88 -4.11 27.17
N GLY A 100 -15.33 -4.38 28.39
CA GLY A 100 -16.01 -5.63 28.71
C GLY A 100 -15.12 -6.67 29.39
N VAL A 101 -15.34 -7.95 29.10
CA VAL A 101 -14.63 -9.05 29.78
C VAL A 101 -13.20 -9.25 29.25
N VAL A 102 -12.94 -8.86 28.00
CA VAL A 102 -11.62 -8.96 27.36
C VAL A 102 -11.52 -8.02 26.15
N ASP A 103 -10.32 -7.49 25.92
CA ASP A 103 -9.97 -6.74 24.70
C ASP A 103 -8.99 -7.58 23.89
N LEU A 104 -9.36 -7.93 22.66
CA LEU A 104 -8.60 -8.78 21.76
C LEU A 104 -7.97 -7.94 20.64
N ASP A 105 -6.69 -8.14 20.41
CA ASP A 105 -5.98 -7.50 19.28
C ASP A 105 -5.75 -8.51 18.16
N VAL A 106 -6.06 -8.08 16.94
CA VAL A 106 -5.82 -8.82 15.69
C VAL A 106 -5.00 -7.94 14.78
N GLU A 107 -3.76 -8.34 14.53
CA GLU A 107 -2.85 -7.62 13.65
C GLU A 107 -2.87 -8.24 12.26
N MET A 108 -3.19 -7.42 11.27
CA MET A 108 -3.20 -7.85 9.87
C MET A 108 -2.75 -6.71 8.97
N GLU A 109 -1.82 -7.00 8.06
CA GLU A 109 -1.30 -6.01 7.11
C GLU A 109 -2.41 -5.42 6.23
N THR A 110 -2.19 -4.19 5.79
CA THR A 110 -3.10 -3.49 4.88
C THR A 110 -3.25 -4.29 3.57
N GLY A 111 -4.49 -4.42 3.09
CA GLY A 111 -4.77 -5.17 1.86
C GLY A 111 -5.02 -6.66 2.04
N THR A 112 -4.79 -7.25 3.22
CA THR A 112 -5.02 -8.68 3.49
C THR A 112 -6.47 -9.04 3.86
N GLY A 113 -7.35 -8.05 4.00
CA GLY A 113 -8.78 -8.27 4.18
C GLY A 113 -9.28 -8.24 5.64
N LYS A 114 -8.76 -7.34 6.48
CA LYS A 114 -9.24 -7.09 7.86
C LYS A 114 -10.76 -7.05 7.96
N THR A 115 -11.40 -6.25 7.08
CA THR A 115 -12.87 -6.10 7.03
C THR A 115 -13.59 -7.43 6.81
N TYR A 116 -13.10 -8.26 5.89
CA TYR A 116 -13.66 -9.59 5.65
C TYR A 116 -13.53 -10.48 6.90
N VAL A 117 -12.39 -10.43 7.58
CA VAL A 117 -12.13 -11.24 8.79
C VAL A 117 -13.09 -10.86 9.90
N TYR A 118 -13.25 -9.58 10.23
CA TYR A 118 -14.18 -9.23 11.31
C TYR A 118 -15.65 -9.49 10.94
N ILE A 119 -16.06 -9.34 9.68
CA ILE A 119 -17.40 -9.74 9.25
C ILE A 119 -17.58 -11.26 9.42
N LYS A 120 -16.64 -12.07 8.93
CA LYS A 120 -16.66 -13.53 9.08
C LYS A 120 -16.69 -13.95 10.56
N SER A 121 -15.93 -13.24 11.43
CA SER A 121 -15.92 -13.50 12.87
C SER A 121 -17.28 -13.31 13.53
N MET A 122 -18.09 -12.34 13.07
CA MET A 122 -19.45 -12.16 13.57
C MET A 122 -20.32 -13.41 13.31
N PHE A 123 -20.21 -13.98 12.11
CA PHE A 123 -20.93 -15.19 11.74
C PHE A 123 -20.42 -16.42 12.52
N GLU A 124 -19.11 -16.56 12.69
CA GLU A 124 -18.52 -17.67 13.43
C GLU A 124 -18.86 -17.61 14.92
N LEU A 125 -18.79 -16.43 15.54
CA LEU A 125 -19.20 -16.19 16.92
C LEU A 125 -20.70 -16.43 17.12
N ASN A 126 -21.53 -16.08 16.13
CA ASN A 126 -22.95 -16.42 16.17
C ASN A 126 -23.19 -17.93 16.07
N LYS A 127 -22.47 -18.62 15.17
CA LYS A 127 -22.57 -20.06 14.96
C LYS A 127 -22.16 -20.83 16.21
N ARG A 128 -21.02 -20.48 16.83
CA ARG A 128 -20.47 -21.21 17.97
C ARG A 128 -21.13 -20.85 19.29
N TYR A 129 -21.47 -19.56 19.53
CA TYR A 129 -21.86 -19.07 20.85
C TYR A 129 -23.20 -18.34 20.89
N GLY A 130 -23.81 -18.05 19.73
CA GLY A 130 -25.10 -17.37 19.63
C GLY A 130 -25.04 -15.84 19.68
N PHE A 131 -23.87 -15.22 19.70
CA PHE A 131 -23.74 -13.76 19.71
C PHE A 131 -24.28 -13.12 18.41
N SER A 132 -25.01 -12.00 18.56
CA SER A 132 -25.74 -11.41 17.42
C SER A 132 -25.75 -9.91 17.38
N LYS A 133 -25.30 -9.19 18.41
CA LYS A 133 -25.29 -7.73 18.47
C LYS A 133 -23.85 -7.22 18.37
N PHE A 134 -23.55 -6.49 17.30
CA PHE A 134 -22.20 -5.99 16.98
C PHE A 134 -22.22 -4.51 16.66
N ILE A 135 -21.18 -3.79 17.05
CA ILE A 135 -20.94 -2.40 16.66
C ILE A 135 -19.57 -2.30 16.01
N VAL A 136 -19.50 -1.83 14.77
CA VAL A 136 -18.24 -1.51 14.10
C VAL A 136 -17.98 -0.03 14.25
N VAL A 137 -16.92 0.31 14.94
CA VAL A 137 -16.47 1.70 15.16
C VAL A 137 -15.31 2.00 14.22
N VAL A 138 -15.44 3.06 13.46
CA VAL A 138 -14.44 3.46 12.47
C VAL A 138 -14.00 4.91 12.69
N PRO A 139 -12.75 5.27 12.31
CA PRO A 139 -12.23 6.60 12.55
C PRO A 139 -12.83 7.68 11.63
N SER A 140 -13.31 7.32 10.45
CA SER A 140 -13.78 8.30 9.47
C SER A 140 -15.03 7.87 8.70
N ILE A 141 -15.70 8.84 8.09
CA ILE A 141 -16.88 8.63 7.24
C ILE A 141 -16.52 7.73 6.03
N ALA A 142 -15.35 7.93 5.45
CA ALA A 142 -14.91 7.15 4.29
C ALA A 142 -14.75 5.66 4.61
N ILE A 143 -14.11 5.33 5.74
CA ILE A 143 -13.99 3.94 6.20
C ILE A 143 -15.37 3.37 6.50
N ARG A 144 -16.27 4.17 7.09
CA ARG A 144 -17.66 3.78 7.38
C ARG A 144 -18.41 3.32 6.12
N GLU A 145 -18.34 4.12 5.05
CA GLU A 145 -18.97 3.77 3.77
C GLU A 145 -18.29 2.54 3.12
N GLY A 146 -16.96 2.42 3.24
CA GLY A 146 -16.20 1.26 2.79
C GLY A 146 -16.60 -0.03 3.52
N VAL A 147 -16.81 0.03 4.83
CA VAL A 147 -17.30 -1.09 5.65
C VAL A 147 -18.73 -1.49 5.24
N LYS A 148 -19.62 -0.51 5.09
CA LYS A 148 -20.99 -0.78 4.58
C LYS A 148 -20.95 -1.49 3.23
N LYS A 149 -20.14 -1.00 2.30
CA LYS A 149 -19.99 -1.64 0.98
C LYS A 149 -19.44 -3.06 1.08
N SER A 150 -18.52 -3.32 2.02
CA SER A 150 -18.00 -4.67 2.26
C SER A 150 -19.09 -5.63 2.75
N PHE A 151 -19.99 -5.18 3.62
CA PHE A 151 -21.17 -5.98 4.01
C PHE A 151 -22.07 -6.29 2.82
N GLU A 152 -22.38 -5.27 1.99
CA GLU A 152 -23.20 -5.45 0.78
C GLU A 152 -22.59 -6.49 -0.18
N MET A 153 -21.26 -6.38 -0.43
CA MET A 153 -20.56 -7.24 -1.39
C MET A 153 -20.42 -8.68 -0.89
N THR A 154 -20.26 -8.90 0.42
CA THR A 154 -20.03 -10.22 1.00
C THR A 154 -21.31 -10.92 1.45
N GLN A 155 -22.46 -10.28 1.34
CA GLN A 155 -23.72 -10.79 1.87
C GLN A 155 -24.12 -12.16 1.28
N ASP A 156 -24.02 -12.32 -0.03
CA ASP A 156 -24.36 -13.57 -0.71
C ASP A 156 -23.34 -14.65 -0.35
N HIS A 157 -22.05 -14.32 -0.32
CA HIS A 157 -20.97 -15.24 0.05
C HIS A 157 -21.15 -15.80 1.47
N PHE A 158 -21.54 -14.97 2.46
CA PHE A 158 -21.78 -15.44 3.81
C PHE A 158 -23.14 -16.15 3.95
N MET A 159 -24.13 -15.81 3.13
CA MET A 159 -25.36 -16.59 3.04
C MET A 159 -25.09 -18.01 2.57
N ASP A 160 -24.25 -18.20 1.56
CA ASP A 160 -23.85 -19.52 1.06
C ASP A 160 -23.05 -20.30 2.11
N THR A 161 -22.19 -19.60 2.88
CA THR A 161 -21.29 -20.25 3.85
C THR A 161 -21.98 -20.59 5.19
N TYR A 162 -22.86 -19.71 5.67
CA TYR A 162 -23.45 -19.81 7.02
C TYR A 162 -24.98 -19.99 7.02
N GLY A 163 -25.65 -19.91 5.89
CA GLY A 163 -27.10 -19.97 5.78
C GLY A 163 -27.83 -18.80 6.42
N LYS A 164 -27.13 -17.70 6.71
CA LYS A 164 -27.65 -16.51 7.42
C LYS A 164 -27.18 -15.22 6.76
N LYS A 165 -28.00 -14.18 6.87
CA LYS A 165 -27.63 -12.82 6.49
C LYS A 165 -27.51 -11.94 7.72
N ALA A 166 -26.51 -11.07 7.76
CA ALA A 166 -26.40 -10.02 8.75
C ALA A 166 -27.23 -8.81 8.31
N ARG A 167 -27.96 -8.22 9.24
CA ARG A 167 -28.60 -6.92 9.08
C ARG A 167 -27.62 -5.86 9.52
N PHE A 168 -27.41 -4.82 8.72
CA PHE A 168 -26.47 -3.75 9.05
C PHE A 168 -27.04 -2.39 8.66
N PHE A 169 -26.66 -1.38 9.42
CA PHE A 169 -27.05 -0.01 9.18
C PHE A 169 -25.95 0.94 9.66
N ILE A 170 -25.91 2.13 9.08
CA ILE A 170 -25.07 3.22 9.55
C ILE A 170 -25.86 4.02 10.57
N TYR A 171 -25.27 4.21 11.77
CA TYR A 171 -25.89 5.07 12.78
C TYR A 171 -26.16 6.47 12.23
N ASN A 172 -27.39 6.92 12.40
CA ASN A 172 -27.85 8.25 12.03
C ASN A 172 -28.78 8.79 13.11
N SER A 173 -28.42 9.93 13.71
CA SER A 173 -29.23 10.60 14.76
C SER A 173 -30.65 10.97 14.34
N LYS A 174 -30.96 10.95 13.04
CA LYS A 174 -32.27 11.24 12.46
C LYS A 174 -33.08 9.97 12.12
N ARG A 175 -32.49 8.76 12.25
CA ARG A 175 -33.15 7.49 11.91
C ARG A 175 -33.13 6.52 13.10
N LEU A 176 -33.78 6.94 14.18
CA LEU A 176 -33.76 6.21 15.47
C LEU A 176 -34.52 4.88 15.44
N ASN A 177 -35.40 4.67 14.46
CA ASN A 177 -36.09 3.41 14.23
C ASN A 177 -35.13 2.24 13.92
N GLU A 178 -33.97 2.52 13.34
CA GLU A 178 -32.93 1.51 13.07
C GLU A 178 -32.35 0.96 14.38
N ILE A 179 -32.26 1.79 15.45
CA ILE A 179 -31.82 1.38 16.78
C ILE A 179 -32.89 0.46 17.45
N GLU A 180 -34.17 0.73 17.26
CA GLU A 180 -35.21 -0.16 17.74
C GLU A 180 -35.17 -1.53 17.05
N GLN A 181 -34.98 -1.55 15.73
CA GLN A 181 -34.81 -2.78 14.99
C GLN A 181 -33.55 -3.54 15.41
N PHE A 182 -32.46 -2.83 15.73
CA PHE A 182 -31.25 -3.42 16.29
C PHE A 182 -31.53 -4.18 17.59
N SER A 183 -32.44 -3.68 18.43
CA SER A 183 -32.80 -4.27 19.71
C SER A 183 -33.85 -5.36 19.57
N SER A 184 -34.89 -5.17 18.75
CA SER A 184 -36.07 -6.04 18.69
C SER A 184 -35.89 -7.33 17.86
N THR A 185 -34.83 -7.52 17.15
CA THR A 185 -34.61 -8.69 16.29
C THR A 185 -33.55 -9.64 16.84
N ASN A 186 -33.75 -10.94 16.69
CA ASN A 186 -32.83 -11.99 17.12
C ASN A 186 -31.78 -12.36 16.03
N ALA A 187 -31.80 -11.69 14.88
CA ALA A 187 -30.82 -11.88 13.80
C ALA A 187 -29.45 -11.30 14.17
N ILE A 188 -28.43 -11.61 13.39
CA ILE A 188 -27.15 -10.90 13.45
C ILE A 188 -27.40 -9.45 13.02
N ASN A 189 -27.20 -8.51 13.93
CA ASN A 189 -27.37 -7.09 13.70
C ASN A 189 -26.06 -6.35 13.92
N VAL A 190 -25.73 -5.46 13.00
CA VAL A 190 -24.47 -4.69 13.00
C VAL A 190 -24.81 -3.20 12.87
N MET A 191 -24.41 -2.41 13.83
CA MET A 191 -24.40 -0.96 13.74
C MET A 191 -23.00 -0.49 13.34
N ILE A 192 -22.92 0.31 12.28
CA ILE A 192 -21.65 0.91 11.83
C ILE A 192 -21.67 2.38 12.24
N ILE A 193 -20.69 2.82 13.01
CA ILE A 193 -20.64 4.17 13.56
C ILE A 193 -19.23 4.75 13.46
N ASN A 194 -19.11 6.01 13.09
CA ASN A 194 -17.84 6.74 13.12
C ASN A 194 -17.67 7.52 14.42
N ILE A 195 -16.42 7.76 14.83
CA ILE A 195 -16.09 8.40 16.10
C ILE A 195 -16.81 9.74 16.28
N GLN A 196 -16.89 10.53 15.23
CA GLN A 196 -17.50 11.86 15.27
C GLN A 196 -18.98 11.83 15.64
N ALA A 197 -19.67 10.72 15.36
CA ALA A 197 -21.09 10.59 15.65
C ALA A 197 -21.42 10.49 17.16
N PHE A 198 -20.42 10.19 18.01
CA PHE A 198 -20.63 10.07 19.45
C PHE A 198 -19.60 10.82 20.32
N ASN A 199 -18.49 11.32 19.77
CA ASN A 199 -17.41 11.99 20.50
C ASN A 199 -17.24 13.48 20.18
N ALA A 200 -17.89 13.99 19.13
CA ALA A 200 -17.77 15.40 18.77
C ALA A 200 -18.56 16.33 19.72
N ARG A 201 -18.14 17.59 19.80
CA ARG A 201 -18.82 18.62 20.60
C ARG A 201 -20.07 19.22 19.92
N GLY A 202 -20.39 18.77 18.70
CA GLY A 202 -21.52 19.27 17.91
C GLY A 202 -22.89 18.79 18.43
N ALA A 203 -23.94 19.49 18.09
CA ALA A 203 -25.33 19.16 18.47
C ALA A 203 -25.75 17.74 18.02
N ASP A 204 -25.38 17.34 16.80
CA ASP A 204 -25.73 16.02 16.26
C ASP A 204 -25.05 14.86 17.02
N ALA A 205 -23.82 15.04 17.50
CA ALA A 205 -23.10 14.03 18.28
C ALA A 205 -23.64 13.92 19.71
N ARG A 206 -24.23 14.96 20.28
CA ARG A 206 -24.87 14.93 21.61
C ARG A 206 -26.17 14.18 21.61
N ARG A 207 -26.89 14.14 20.47
CA ARG A 207 -28.19 13.46 20.34
C ARG A 207 -28.16 11.98 20.79
N ILE A 208 -27.04 11.29 20.65
CA ILE A 208 -26.93 9.90 21.13
C ILE A 208 -27.08 9.80 22.66
N TYR A 209 -26.73 10.88 23.39
CA TYR A 209 -26.75 10.92 24.86
C TYR A 209 -27.96 11.70 25.44
N GLU A 210 -28.77 12.34 24.59
CA GLU A 210 -29.91 13.15 24.99
C GLU A 210 -31.18 12.33 24.94
N ALA A 211 -32.10 12.61 25.86
CA ALA A 211 -33.47 12.10 25.78
C ALA A 211 -34.22 12.82 24.64
N LEU A 212 -34.56 12.08 23.59
CA LEU A 212 -35.17 12.65 22.39
C LEU A 212 -36.68 12.39 22.37
N ASP A 213 -37.46 13.48 22.20
CA ASP A 213 -38.93 13.40 22.10
C ASP A 213 -39.37 12.50 20.93
N GLU A 214 -38.65 12.55 19.79
CA GLU A 214 -38.87 11.70 18.62
C GLU A 214 -38.55 10.22 18.88
N PHE A 215 -37.82 9.93 19.98
CA PHE A 215 -37.49 8.59 20.44
C PHE A 215 -38.21 8.29 21.77
N GLN A 216 -39.39 8.84 21.97
CA GLN A 216 -40.23 8.63 23.16
C GLN A 216 -39.53 9.01 24.47
N SER A 217 -38.77 10.11 24.44
CA SER A 217 -37.97 10.63 25.56
C SER A 217 -36.90 9.62 26.10
N ARG A 218 -36.45 8.70 25.26
CA ARG A 218 -35.35 7.77 25.57
C ARG A 218 -34.02 8.28 25.02
N LYS A 219 -32.94 7.87 25.62
CA LYS A 219 -31.59 8.12 25.13
C LYS A 219 -31.16 6.96 24.21
N PRO A 220 -30.72 7.24 22.97
CA PRO A 220 -30.24 6.21 22.05
C PRO A 220 -29.15 5.32 22.65
N ILE A 221 -28.18 5.90 23.37
CA ILE A 221 -27.07 5.16 23.99
C ILE A 221 -27.56 4.12 25.00
N ASP A 222 -28.60 4.43 25.80
CA ASP A 222 -29.10 3.52 26.82
C ASP A 222 -29.80 2.31 26.17
N VAL A 223 -30.51 2.52 25.07
CA VAL A 223 -31.13 1.45 24.28
C VAL A 223 -30.08 0.56 23.64
N ILE A 224 -29.04 1.13 23.08
CA ILE A 224 -27.92 0.38 22.48
C ILE A 224 -27.18 -0.44 23.56
N ALA A 225 -26.87 0.18 24.71
CA ALA A 225 -26.10 -0.44 25.81
C ALA A 225 -26.81 -1.67 26.40
N ARG A 226 -28.16 -1.70 26.42
CA ARG A 226 -28.92 -2.87 26.90
C ARG A 226 -28.70 -4.13 26.08
N ASN A 227 -28.31 -3.99 24.82
CA ASN A 227 -28.03 -5.13 23.94
C ASN A 227 -26.68 -5.82 24.24
N ARG A 228 -25.85 -5.26 25.11
CA ARG A 228 -24.46 -5.75 25.36
C ARG A 228 -23.71 -6.05 24.08
N PRO A 229 -23.51 -5.07 23.21
CA PRO A 229 -22.91 -5.32 21.90
C PRO A 229 -21.43 -5.75 22.02
N ILE A 230 -20.95 -6.51 21.04
CA ILE A 230 -19.52 -6.72 20.83
C ILE A 230 -19.00 -5.55 19.99
N ILE A 231 -17.99 -4.86 20.49
CA ILE A 231 -17.40 -3.72 19.78
C ILE A 231 -16.22 -4.18 18.94
N ILE A 232 -16.22 -3.76 17.67
CA ILE A 232 -15.11 -3.95 16.73
C ILE A 232 -14.54 -2.59 16.42
N LEU A 233 -13.26 -2.39 16.78
CA LEU A 233 -12.53 -1.15 16.48
C LEU A 233 -11.66 -1.36 15.25
N ASP A 234 -11.97 -0.66 14.16
CA ASP A 234 -11.14 -0.67 12.95
C ASP A 234 -10.16 0.50 13.00
N GLU A 235 -8.86 0.24 13.00
CA GLU A 235 -7.77 1.18 13.19
C GLU A 235 -7.80 1.89 14.59
N PRO A 236 -7.76 1.14 15.71
CA PRO A 236 -7.94 1.65 17.07
C PRO A 236 -6.91 2.71 17.48
N GLN A 237 -5.73 2.76 16.87
CA GLN A 237 -4.71 3.77 17.14
C GLN A 237 -5.17 5.21 16.86
N LYS A 238 -6.22 5.37 16.05
CA LYS A 238 -6.86 6.67 15.77
C LYS A 238 -7.94 7.03 16.80
N MET A 239 -8.23 6.13 17.74
CA MET A 239 -9.29 6.24 18.73
C MET A 239 -8.75 6.33 20.17
N GLY A 240 -7.43 6.56 20.33
CA GLY A 240 -6.74 6.50 21.62
C GLY A 240 -7.01 7.66 22.59
N GLY A 241 -7.73 8.70 22.18
CA GLY A 241 -8.05 9.83 23.03
C GLY A 241 -8.96 9.44 24.20
N GLU A 242 -8.68 9.94 25.41
CA GLU A 242 -9.37 9.60 26.68
C GLU A 242 -10.89 9.77 26.58
N ALA A 243 -11.36 10.88 26.04
CA ALA A 243 -12.80 11.15 25.84
C ALA A 243 -13.47 10.14 24.90
N THR A 244 -12.75 9.65 23.87
CA THR A 244 -13.26 8.63 22.96
C THR A 244 -13.38 7.28 23.69
N GLN A 245 -12.39 6.97 24.51
CA GLN A 245 -12.37 5.73 25.28
C GLN A 245 -13.51 5.68 26.30
N GLU A 246 -13.75 6.78 27.02
CA GLU A 246 -14.88 6.91 27.94
C GLU A 246 -16.24 6.78 27.20
N SER A 247 -16.33 7.37 26.02
CA SER A 247 -17.54 7.28 25.21
C SER A 247 -17.81 5.87 24.70
N LEU A 248 -16.77 5.11 24.37
CA LEU A 248 -16.88 3.69 23.99
C LEU A 248 -17.38 2.81 25.13
N GLN A 249 -16.99 3.10 26.38
CA GLN A 249 -17.47 2.36 27.55
C GLN A 249 -18.99 2.53 27.76
N LYS A 250 -19.58 3.68 27.35
CA LYS A 250 -21.03 3.93 27.49
C LYS A 250 -21.89 2.99 26.65
N PHE A 251 -21.34 2.36 25.62
CA PHE A 251 -22.03 1.30 24.86
C PHE A 251 -22.20 -0.01 25.64
N ASN A 252 -21.60 -0.13 26.84
CA ASN A 252 -21.64 -1.31 27.70
C ASN A 252 -21.26 -2.59 26.94
N PRO A 253 -20.06 -2.64 26.33
CA PRO A 253 -19.68 -3.76 25.47
C PRO A 253 -19.49 -5.05 26.24
N LEU A 254 -19.84 -6.19 25.62
CA LEU A 254 -19.57 -7.51 26.15
C LEU A 254 -18.07 -7.81 26.14
N PHE A 255 -17.40 -7.51 25.03
CA PHE A 255 -15.94 -7.50 24.81
C PHE A 255 -15.60 -6.69 23.56
N SER A 256 -14.31 -6.46 23.33
CA SER A 256 -13.85 -5.76 22.13
C SER A 256 -12.89 -6.59 21.27
N MET A 257 -12.90 -6.31 19.97
CA MET A 257 -11.95 -6.80 18.97
C MET A 257 -11.34 -5.61 18.24
N ASN A 258 -10.03 -5.50 18.29
CA ASN A 258 -9.26 -4.39 17.72
C ASN A 258 -8.53 -4.87 16.47
N PHE A 259 -8.84 -4.31 15.32
CA PHE A 259 -8.21 -4.67 14.04
C PHE A 259 -7.30 -3.55 13.54
N SER A 260 -6.03 -3.83 13.39
CA SER A 260 -5.04 -2.88 12.89
C SER A 260 -3.97 -3.58 12.06
N ALA A 261 -3.25 -2.83 11.23
CA ALA A 261 -1.97 -3.27 10.68
C ALA A 261 -0.84 -3.07 11.70
N THR A 262 -1.06 -2.16 12.68
CA THR A 262 -0.06 -1.81 13.71
C THR A 262 -0.78 -1.37 14.98
N HIS A 263 -0.52 -2.02 16.10
CA HIS A 263 -1.06 -1.63 17.38
C HIS A 263 -0.05 -0.76 18.16
N LYS A 264 -0.42 0.49 18.49
CA LYS A 264 0.42 1.35 19.37
C LYS A 264 0.41 0.86 20.82
N THR A 265 -0.69 0.32 21.26
CA THR A 265 -0.87 -0.29 22.59
C THR A 265 -1.38 -1.69 22.35
N GLN A 266 -0.65 -2.68 22.84
CA GLN A 266 -1.09 -4.08 22.77
C GLN A 266 -1.93 -4.45 23.98
N HIS A 267 -3.03 -5.12 23.72
CA HIS A 267 -3.89 -5.74 24.71
C HIS A 267 -3.62 -7.26 24.74
N ASN A 268 -4.62 -8.06 24.47
CA ASN A 268 -4.43 -9.50 24.31
C ASN A 268 -4.34 -9.82 22.81
N LEU A 269 -3.12 -9.83 22.27
CA LEU A 269 -2.85 -10.10 20.86
C LEU A 269 -3.02 -11.59 20.58
N ILE A 270 -3.93 -11.94 19.67
CA ILE A 270 -4.30 -13.34 19.38
C ILE A 270 -3.98 -13.79 17.96
N TYR A 271 -3.70 -12.86 17.06
CA TYR A 271 -3.34 -13.16 15.68
C TYR A 271 -2.44 -12.09 15.09
N VAL A 272 -1.39 -12.51 14.36
CA VAL A 272 -0.44 -11.64 13.69
C VAL A 272 -0.25 -12.09 12.24
N LEU A 273 -0.46 -11.16 11.32
CA LEU A 273 -0.08 -11.24 9.91
C LEU A 273 0.52 -9.89 9.52
N ASP A 274 1.78 -9.69 9.85
CA ASP A 274 2.48 -8.44 9.57
C ASP A 274 2.88 -8.29 8.09
N ALA A 275 3.57 -7.19 7.76
CA ALA A 275 3.97 -6.89 6.38
C ALA A 275 4.88 -7.97 5.77
N LEU A 276 5.80 -8.53 6.58
CA LEU A 276 6.72 -9.55 6.12
C LEU A 276 6.01 -10.88 5.86
N ASP A 277 5.11 -11.30 6.76
CA ASP A 277 4.28 -12.49 6.55
C ASP A 277 3.39 -12.37 5.31
N ALA A 278 2.75 -11.21 5.16
CA ALA A 278 1.89 -10.95 4.02
C ALA A 278 2.66 -11.02 2.70
N PHE A 279 3.89 -10.52 2.69
CA PHE A 279 4.76 -10.59 1.53
C PHE A 279 5.23 -12.02 1.25
N ASN A 280 5.79 -12.71 2.24
CA ASN A 280 6.32 -14.07 2.09
C ASN A 280 5.23 -15.07 1.66
N LYS A 281 4.01 -14.87 2.15
CA LYS A 281 2.83 -15.66 1.74
C LYS A 281 2.24 -15.22 0.39
N LYS A 282 2.85 -14.26 -0.29
CA LYS A 282 2.40 -13.71 -1.58
C LYS A 282 0.95 -13.18 -1.51
N LEU A 283 0.57 -12.52 -0.41
CA LEU A 283 -0.79 -11.97 -0.18
C LEU A 283 -0.92 -10.51 -0.58
N VAL A 284 0.19 -9.83 -0.77
CA VAL A 284 0.29 -8.42 -1.16
C VAL A 284 1.22 -8.26 -2.35
N LYS A 285 1.11 -7.12 -3.06
CA LYS A 285 2.00 -6.78 -4.16
C LYS A 285 3.43 -6.53 -3.68
N LYS A 286 4.39 -6.85 -4.52
CA LYS A 286 5.78 -6.39 -4.40
C LYS A 286 5.85 -4.90 -4.70
N ILE A 287 6.71 -4.17 -4.00
CA ILE A 287 6.87 -2.72 -4.20
C ILE A 287 8.09 -2.49 -5.09
N GLN A 288 7.93 -1.64 -6.09
CA GLN A 288 9.00 -1.16 -6.95
C GLN A 288 9.03 0.38 -6.87
N VAL A 289 10.19 0.97 -6.65
CA VAL A 289 10.32 2.42 -6.47
C VAL A 289 11.10 3.05 -7.61
N LYS A 290 10.51 4.08 -8.24
CA LYS A 290 11.20 5.01 -9.14
C LYS A 290 11.47 6.30 -8.36
N GLY A 291 12.69 6.50 -7.92
CA GLY A 291 13.14 7.72 -7.26
C GLY A 291 13.71 8.71 -8.28
N PHE A 292 13.50 10.01 -8.06
CA PHE A 292 14.02 11.07 -8.91
C PHE A 292 14.82 12.07 -8.08
N THR A 293 16.04 12.33 -8.49
CA THR A 293 16.90 13.33 -7.85
C THR A 293 17.50 14.24 -8.87
N VAL A 294 17.75 15.48 -8.48
CA VAL A 294 18.49 16.45 -9.30
C VAL A 294 19.96 16.41 -8.89
N LYS A 295 20.82 16.14 -9.82
CA LYS A 295 22.27 16.23 -9.62
C LYS A 295 22.75 17.61 -10.07
N ASN A 296 23.04 18.48 -9.13
CA ASN A 296 23.67 19.76 -9.42
C ASN A 296 25.12 19.51 -9.80
N LEU A 297 25.43 19.56 -11.11
CA LEU A 297 26.79 19.48 -11.61
C LEU A 297 27.38 20.87 -11.75
N ARG A 298 28.59 21.02 -11.26
CA ARG A 298 29.34 22.26 -11.42
C ARG A 298 29.61 22.54 -12.92
N GLY A 299 29.20 23.69 -13.42
CA GLY A 299 29.64 24.20 -14.73
C GLY A 299 28.69 24.02 -15.92
N THR A 300 27.47 23.48 -15.73
CA THR A 300 26.48 23.47 -16.80
C THR A 300 25.12 23.91 -16.30
N ASN A 301 24.52 24.86 -17.01
CA ASN A 301 23.12 25.24 -16.80
C ASN A 301 22.19 24.41 -17.74
N GLY A 302 22.76 23.54 -18.56
CA GLY A 302 22.02 22.75 -19.55
C GLY A 302 21.24 21.60 -18.88
N TYR A 303 19.96 21.55 -19.17
CA TYR A 303 19.08 20.47 -18.68
C TYR A 303 19.34 19.15 -19.42
N LEU A 304 19.61 18.09 -18.70
CA LEU A 304 19.68 16.70 -19.19
C LEU A 304 18.94 15.77 -18.25
N TYR A 305 18.21 14.84 -18.80
CA TYR A 305 17.55 13.78 -18.05
C TYR A 305 17.74 12.45 -18.77
N LEU A 306 18.33 11.45 -18.09
CA LEU A 306 18.46 10.10 -18.62
C LEU A 306 17.18 9.32 -18.32
N GLN A 307 16.40 9.08 -19.36
CA GLN A 307 15.12 8.43 -19.27
C GLN A 307 15.24 6.92 -19.30
N ASP A 308 16.12 6.38 -20.18
CA ASP A 308 16.21 4.93 -20.40
C ASP A 308 17.52 4.57 -21.11
N ILE A 309 17.97 3.31 -20.94
CA ILE A 309 19.02 2.70 -21.72
C ILE A 309 18.43 1.52 -22.50
N ILE A 310 18.37 1.68 -23.83
CA ILE A 310 17.77 0.71 -24.72
C ILE A 310 18.78 -0.33 -25.12
N LEU A 311 18.47 -1.60 -24.85
CA LEU A 311 19.27 -2.74 -25.25
C LEU A 311 18.69 -3.40 -26.50
N SER A 312 19.54 -3.85 -27.38
CA SER A 312 19.17 -4.58 -28.58
C SER A 312 20.13 -5.76 -28.79
N PRO A 313 19.64 -6.93 -29.21
CA PRO A 313 20.52 -8.08 -29.51
C PRO A 313 21.54 -7.83 -30.61
N SER A 314 21.26 -6.88 -31.48
CA SER A 314 22.04 -6.64 -32.71
C SER A 314 22.73 -5.28 -32.79
N LYS A 315 22.52 -4.40 -31.78
CA LYS A 315 23.07 -3.04 -31.78
C LYS A 315 23.66 -2.70 -30.40
N PRO A 316 24.69 -1.85 -30.35
CA PRO A 316 25.18 -1.32 -29.06
C PRO A 316 24.07 -0.64 -28.26
N PRO A 317 24.23 -0.55 -26.93
CA PRO A 317 23.30 0.19 -26.10
C PRO A 317 23.09 1.63 -26.56
N MET A 318 21.85 2.12 -26.49
CA MET A 318 21.51 3.51 -26.81
C MET A 318 20.88 4.17 -25.61
N ALA A 319 21.22 5.43 -25.36
CA ALA A 319 20.60 6.21 -24.27
C ALA A 319 19.44 7.04 -24.80
N ARG A 320 18.30 6.94 -24.14
CA ARG A 320 17.16 7.83 -24.36
C ARG A 320 17.25 8.97 -23.35
N MET A 321 17.60 10.16 -23.84
CA MET A 321 17.78 11.33 -22.98
C MET A 321 16.91 12.49 -23.43
N GLU A 322 16.40 13.25 -22.48
CA GLU A 322 15.73 14.54 -22.72
C GLU A 322 16.73 15.65 -22.51
N MET A 323 16.77 16.59 -23.49
CA MET A 323 17.65 17.74 -23.49
C MET A 323 16.96 18.96 -24.10
N GLU A 324 17.50 20.12 -23.84
CA GLU A 324 17.05 21.36 -24.47
C GLU A 324 17.61 21.51 -25.92
N ILE A 325 16.74 21.93 -26.81
CA ILE A 325 17.07 22.14 -28.23
C ILE A 325 16.59 23.49 -28.65
N GLN A 326 17.50 24.28 -29.23
CA GLN A 326 17.19 25.60 -29.76
C GLN A 326 16.78 25.50 -31.24
N TYR A 327 15.61 26.02 -31.53
CA TYR A 327 15.15 26.11 -32.93
C TYR A 327 15.60 27.40 -33.63
N LYS A 328 15.57 27.41 -34.93
CA LYS A 328 15.88 28.59 -35.74
C LYS A 328 15.06 29.83 -35.42
N SER A 329 13.88 29.63 -34.80
CA SER A 329 13.03 30.72 -34.30
C SER A 329 13.53 31.34 -32.98
N GLY A 330 14.61 30.83 -32.38
CA GLY A 330 15.11 31.21 -31.07
C GLY A 330 14.38 30.52 -29.90
N LYS A 331 13.31 29.77 -30.17
CA LYS A 331 12.57 29.05 -29.16
C LYS A 331 13.36 27.82 -28.67
N VAL A 332 13.46 27.63 -27.38
CA VAL A 332 14.07 26.46 -26.78
C VAL A 332 12.94 25.53 -26.31
N ASN A 333 13.01 24.27 -26.74
CA ASN A 333 12.11 23.21 -26.24
C ASN A 333 12.92 22.06 -25.69
N ARG A 334 12.31 21.30 -24.76
CA ARG A 334 12.85 20.03 -24.28
C ARG A 334 12.34 18.89 -25.14
N GLU A 335 13.25 18.08 -25.64
CA GLU A 335 12.95 16.91 -26.45
C GLU A 335 13.71 15.69 -25.98
N THR A 336 13.02 14.55 -26.04
CA THR A 336 13.64 13.25 -25.79
C THR A 336 14.19 12.71 -27.11
N ARG A 337 15.48 12.35 -27.14
CA ARG A 337 16.17 11.77 -28.29
C ARG A 337 16.96 10.52 -27.91
N LEU A 338 17.26 9.71 -28.92
CA LEU A 338 18.10 8.53 -28.81
C LEU A 338 19.53 8.89 -29.16
N PHE A 339 20.46 8.51 -28.32
CA PHE A 339 21.87 8.77 -28.45
C PHE A 339 22.70 7.50 -28.42
N LYS A 340 23.81 7.47 -29.11
CA LYS A 340 24.83 6.42 -29.10
C LYS A 340 26.16 6.96 -28.59
N VAL A 341 27.08 6.09 -28.27
CA VAL A 341 28.44 6.47 -27.94
C VAL A 341 29.06 7.28 -29.09
N GLY A 342 29.69 8.37 -28.75
CA GLY A 342 30.30 9.33 -29.71
C GLY A 342 29.37 10.48 -30.15
N ASP A 343 28.08 10.45 -29.81
CA ASP A 343 27.17 11.54 -30.13
C ASP A 343 27.51 12.80 -29.32
N ASN A 344 27.49 13.96 -29.99
CA ASN A 344 27.81 15.26 -29.40
C ASN A 344 26.51 16.03 -29.10
N LEU A 345 26.24 16.31 -27.83
CA LEU A 345 25.04 17.03 -27.42
C LEU A 345 25.02 18.49 -27.87
N PHE A 346 26.19 19.12 -28.05
CA PHE A 346 26.25 20.48 -28.61
C PHE A 346 25.67 20.53 -30.02
N GLN A 347 26.05 19.59 -30.88
CA GLN A 347 25.47 19.46 -32.21
C GLN A 347 23.99 19.08 -32.18
N ALA A 348 23.63 18.13 -31.29
CA ALA A 348 22.25 17.67 -31.17
C ALA A 348 21.30 18.76 -30.64
N SER A 349 21.79 19.72 -29.88
CA SER A 349 21.03 20.86 -29.34
C SER A 349 20.89 22.05 -30.31
N ASN A 350 21.44 21.94 -31.51
CA ASN A 350 21.63 23.06 -32.45
C ASN A 350 22.55 24.15 -31.87
N GLU A 351 23.70 23.72 -31.38
CA GLU A 351 24.83 24.57 -30.92
C GLU A 351 24.53 25.40 -29.65
N MET A 352 23.71 24.86 -28.72
CA MET A 352 23.51 25.52 -27.43
C MET A 352 24.78 25.47 -26.57
N GLU A 353 25.26 26.64 -26.13
CA GLU A 353 26.52 26.83 -25.42
C GLU A 353 26.65 25.97 -24.15
N GLN A 354 25.54 25.67 -23.45
CA GLN A 354 25.55 24.82 -22.23
C GLN A 354 25.98 23.37 -22.47
N TYR A 355 25.95 22.89 -23.73
CA TYR A 355 26.41 21.56 -24.11
C TYR A 355 27.75 21.55 -24.88
N ARG A 356 28.41 22.69 -25.00
CA ARG A 356 29.65 22.81 -25.79
C ARG A 356 30.83 22.04 -25.19
N ASN A 357 31.00 22.13 -23.87
CA ASN A 357 32.21 21.69 -23.19
C ASN A 357 32.19 20.16 -22.90
N GLY A 358 32.60 19.37 -23.93
CA GLY A 358 32.84 17.93 -23.75
C GLY A 358 31.60 17.09 -23.45
N PHE A 359 30.39 17.57 -23.76
CA PHE A 359 29.17 16.74 -23.69
C PHE A 359 29.06 15.82 -24.91
N VAL A 360 30.11 15.02 -25.11
CA VAL A 360 30.14 13.92 -26.07
C VAL A 360 30.01 12.64 -25.28
N ILE A 361 29.14 11.75 -25.68
CA ILE A 361 28.90 10.50 -24.97
C ILE A 361 30.13 9.60 -25.10
N ASN A 362 30.77 9.32 -23.97
CA ASN A 362 31.92 8.47 -23.86
C ASN A 362 31.53 6.99 -23.70
N GLU A 363 30.58 6.72 -22.81
CA GLU A 363 30.12 5.37 -22.51
C GLU A 363 28.62 5.36 -22.14
N ILE A 364 27.92 4.34 -22.61
CA ILE A 364 26.59 3.99 -22.16
C ILE A 364 26.68 2.65 -21.46
N ASN A 365 26.57 2.63 -20.12
CA ASN A 365 26.76 1.46 -19.30
C ASN A 365 25.44 0.93 -18.74
N PRO A 366 24.89 -0.14 -19.32
CA PRO A 366 23.62 -0.72 -18.87
C PRO A 366 23.71 -1.48 -17.53
N PHE A 367 24.90 -1.87 -17.08
CA PHE A 367 25.06 -2.54 -15.79
C PHE A 367 24.92 -1.57 -14.62
N ASN A 368 25.51 -0.38 -14.78
CA ASN A 368 25.45 0.68 -13.77
C ASN A 368 24.30 1.66 -14.04
N ASN A 369 23.57 1.47 -15.14
CA ASN A 369 22.51 2.38 -15.60
C ASN A 369 23.00 3.85 -15.73
N THR A 370 24.15 4.04 -16.37
CA THR A 370 24.79 5.35 -16.49
C THR A 370 25.18 5.69 -17.92
N VAL A 371 25.21 6.98 -18.19
CA VAL A 371 25.83 7.58 -19.39
C VAL A 371 26.96 8.50 -18.93
N SER A 372 28.18 8.24 -19.37
CA SER A 372 29.32 9.13 -19.13
C SER A 372 29.63 9.98 -20.33
N PHE A 373 30.12 11.19 -20.08
CA PHE A 373 30.55 12.15 -21.09
C PHE A 373 32.06 12.33 -21.00
N ILE A 374 32.66 12.76 -22.10
CA ILE A 374 34.11 13.00 -22.20
C ILE A 374 34.59 14.04 -21.16
N ASN A 375 33.74 15.00 -20.80
CA ASN A 375 34.04 15.99 -19.74
C ASN A 375 34.05 15.42 -18.32
N GLY A 376 33.91 14.11 -18.16
CA GLY A 376 33.91 13.44 -16.87
C GLY A 376 32.57 13.45 -16.13
N ASN A 377 31.54 14.10 -16.69
CA ASN A 377 30.19 14.04 -16.10
C ASN A 377 29.58 12.65 -16.30
N VAL A 378 28.82 12.21 -15.33
CA VAL A 378 28.07 10.94 -15.36
C VAL A 378 26.61 11.22 -15.03
N LEU A 379 25.73 10.84 -15.93
CA LEU A 379 24.28 10.92 -15.79
C LEU A 379 23.74 9.52 -15.49
N GLU A 380 23.06 9.38 -14.38
CA GLU A 380 22.45 8.13 -13.95
C GLU A 380 20.99 8.05 -14.39
N LEU A 381 20.52 6.84 -14.64
CA LEU A 381 19.12 6.59 -15.01
C LEU A 381 18.15 7.17 -13.96
N GLY A 382 17.14 7.91 -14.43
CA GLY A 382 16.19 8.58 -13.55
C GLY A 382 16.72 9.85 -12.87
N LYS A 383 17.94 10.29 -13.19
CA LYS A 383 18.49 11.55 -12.64
C LYS A 383 18.49 12.65 -13.71
N ALA A 384 18.16 13.86 -13.26
CA ALA A 384 18.27 15.07 -14.07
C ALA A 384 19.49 15.89 -13.62
N MET A 385 20.12 16.59 -14.55
CA MET A 385 21.20 17.53 -14.28
C MET A 385 20.90 18.89 -14.94
N GLY A 386 21.53 19.95 -14.43
CA GLY A 386 21.36 21.33 -14.92
C GLY A 386 20.28 22.09 -14.16
N GLU A 387 19.72 23.14 -14.79
CA GLU A 387 18.63 23.92 -14.19
C GLU A 387 17.31 23.17 -14.30
N VAL A 388 16.88 22.60 -13.17
CA VAL A 388 15.64 21.83 -13.04
C VAL A 388 14.74 22.55 -12.05
N SER A 389 13.59 23.05 -12.51
CA SER A 389 12.57 23.61 -11.64
C SER A 389 11.76 22.50 -10.96
N GLU A 390 11.07 22.82 -9.87
CA GLU A 390 10.12 21.90 -9.23
C GLU A 390 9.08 21.40 -10.23
N MET A 391 8.61 22.28 -11.12
CA MET A 391 7.62 21.93 -12.13
C MET A 391 8.15 20.93 -13.16
N ASP A 392 9.43 21.02 -13.49
CA ASP A 392 10.08 20.03 -14.37
C ASP A 392 10.12 18.64 -13.72
N MET A 393 10.43 18.60 -12.44
CA MET A 393 10.38 17.35 -11.65
C MET A 393 8.97 16.76 -11.63
N ARG A 394 7.93 17.60 -11.44
CA ARG A 394 6.53 17.15 -11.50
C ARG A 394 6.17 16.61 -12.88
N ARG A 395 6.64 17.24 -13.94
CA ARG A 395 6.46 16.77 -15.33
C ARG A 395 7.11 15.41 -15.55
N ILE A 396 8.36 15.22 -15.08
CA ILE A 396 9.06 13.93 -15.14
C ILE A 396 8.27 12.86 -14.38
N GLN A 397 7.84 13.14 -13.16
CA GLN A 397 7.06 12.20 -12.34
C GLN A 397 5.75 11.79 -13.04
N ILE A 398 5.02 12.73 -13.60
CA ILE A 398 3.77 12.46 -14.34
C ILE A 398 4.08 11.58 -15.56
N ARG A 399 5.08 11.94 -16.37
CA ARG A 399 5.47 11.18 -17.56
C ARG A 399 5.89 9.74 -17.23
N GLU A 400 6.76 9.58 -16.23
CA GLU A 400 7.25 8.25 -15.85
C GLU A 400 6.14 7.38 -15.22
N THR A 401 5.16 8.00 -14.57
CA THR A 401 3.96 7.27 -14.09
C THR A 401 3.12 6.80 -15.26
N ILE A 402 2.89 7.65 -16.28
CA ILE A 402 2.16 7.28 -17.50
C ILE A 402 2.88 6.15 -18.24
N ARG A 403 4.21 6.23 -18.36
CA ARG A 403 5.03 5.20 -19.01
C ARG A 403 4.94 3.87 -18.28
N SER A 404 5.15 3.87 -16.96
CA SER A 404 5.03 2.67 -16.12
C SER A 404 3.61 2.07 -16.15
N HIS A 405 2.60 2.94 -16.31
CA HIS A 405 1.22 2.48 -16.49
C HIS A 405 1.06 1.71 -17.80
N PHE A 406 1.51 2.24 -18.93
CA PHE A 406 1.35 1.57 -20.21
C PHE A 406 2.19 0.29 -20.31
N GLU A 407 3.40 0.28 -19.77
CA GLU A 407 4.23 -0.94 -19.67
C GLU A 407 3.47 -2.04 -18.94
N LYS A 408 2.87 -1.71 -17.80
CA LYS A 408 2.13 -2.67 -16.99
C LYS A 408 0.76 -3.03 -17.59
N GLU A 409 0.10 -2.07 -18.23
CA GLU A 409 -1.19 -2.29 -18.89
C GLU A 409 -1.04 -3.24 -20.10
N GLU A 410 -0.01 -3.07 -20.93
CA GLU A 410 0.29 -3.95 -22.05
C GLU A 410 0.53 -5.39 -21.58
N GLU A 411 1.34 -5.57 -20.52
CA GLU A 411 1.63 -6.87 -19.92
C GLU A 411 0.36 -7.59 -19.41
N LEU A 412 -0.58 -6.83 -18.83
CA LEU A 412 -1.74 -7.39 -18.12
C LEU A 412 -3.02 -7.39 -18.97
N PHE A 413 -3.04 -6.69 -20.10
CA PHE A 413 -4.25 -6.54 -20.93
C PHE A 413 -4.81 -7.87 -21.43
N GLU A 414 -3.96 -8.74 -21.96
CA GLU A 414 -4.39 -10.06 -22.45
C GLU A 414 -4.93 -10.97 -21.35
N ARG A 415 -4.55 -10.70 -20.07
CA ARG A 415 -5.06 -11.43 -18.92
C ARG A 415 -6.39 -10.86 -18.40
N GLY A 416 -6.93 -9.85 -19.07
CA GLY A 416 -8.17 -9.18 -18.70
C GLY A 416 -8.04 -8.36 -17.40
N ILE A 417 -6.85 -7.87 -17.08
CA ILE A 417 -6.60 -7.07 -15.88
C ILE A 417 -6.42 -5.60 -16.28
N LYS A 418 -7.38 -4.77 -15.89
CA LYS A 418 -7.27 -3.32 -16.08
C LYS A 418 -6.33 -2.71 -15.06
N VAL A 419 -5.43 -1.84 -15.51
CA VAL A 419 -4.47 -1.12 -14.68
C VAL A 419 -5.02 0.25 -14.29
N LEU A 420 -4.79 0.65 -13.04
CA LEU A 420 -5.09 1.99 -12.52
C LEU A 420 -3.84 2.63 -11.94
N SER A 421 -3.70 3.94 -12.13
CA SER A 421 -2.63 4.76 -11.55
C SER A 421 -3.21 5.85 -10.67
N LEU A 422 -2.58 6.10 -9.52
CA LEU A 422 -3.03 7.06 -8.52
C LEU A 422 -2.00 8.17 -8.34
N PHE A 423 -2.45 9.42 -8.46
CA PHE A 423 -1.66 10.62 -8.19
C PHE A 423 -2.13 11.30 -6.92
N PHE A 424 -1.25 11.45 -5.94
CA PHE A 424 -1.48 12.27 -4.76
C PHE A 424 -0.93 13.68 -5.00
N ILE A 425 -1.80 14.68 -4.98
CA ILE A 425 -1.44 16.07 -5.23
C ILE A 425 -1.51 16.92 -3.96
N ASP A 426 -0.82 18.04 -4.00
CA ASP A 426 -0.75 19.03 -2.93
C ASP A 426 -1.95 19.98 -2.91
N GLU A 427 -2.41 20.46 -4.08
CA GLU A 427 -3.50 21.43 -4.23
C GLU A 427 -4.43 21.03 -5.38
N VAL A 428 -5.73 21.08 -5.13
CA VAL A 428 -6.76 20.79 -6.16
C VAL A 428 -6.67 21.76 -7.32
N ALA A 429 -6.38 23.04 -7.05
CA ALA A 429 -6.24 24.09 -8.07
C ALA A 429 -5.13 23.82 -9.10
N LYS A 430 -4.09 23.04 -8.72
CA LYS A 430 -3.04 22.61 -9.67
C LYS A 430 -3.53 21.57 -10.68
N TYR A 431 -4.61 20.85 -10.36
CA TYR A 431 -5.20 19.87 -11.25
C TYR A 431 -6.46 20.37 -11.96
N ARG A 432 -7.40 21.02 -11.24
CA ARG A 432 -8.64 21.58 -11.79
C ARG A 432 -8.85 23.00 -11.30
N GLN A 433 -9.29 23.85 -12.20
CA GLN A 433 -9.66 25.23 -11.95
C GLN A 433 -11.05 25.50 -12.52
N TYR A 434 -11.58 26.68 -12.27
CA TYR A 434 -12.86 27.14 -12.82
C TYR A 434 -12.63 28.46 -13.53
N ASP A 435 -13.16 28.60 -14.73
CA ASP A 435 -13.13 29.84 -15.48
C ASP A 435 -14.12 30.87 -14.93
N GLU A 436 -14.21 32.05 -15.59
CA GLU A 436 -15.13 33.13 -15.20
C GLU A 436 -16.59 32.72 -15.30
N ASN A 437 -16.93 31.73 -16.13
CA ASN A 437 -18.28 31.20 -16.31
C ASN A 437 -18.58 30.06 -15.31
N GLY A 438 -17.60 29.59 -14.55
CA GLY A 438 -17.73 28.50 -13.61
C GLY A 438 -17.55 27.11 -14.25
N GLU A 439 -17.08 27.04 -15.50
CA GLU A 439 -16.79 25.80 -16.19
C GLU A 439 -15.43 25.23 -15.74
N GLU A 440 -15.35 23.89 -15.60
CA GLU A 440 -14.11 23.19 -15.21
C GLU A 440 -13.06 23.28 -16.31
N ILE A 441 -11.87 23.79 -15.96
CA ILE A 441 -10.69 23.82 -16.81
C ILE A 441 -9.52 23.07 -16.12
N ASN A 442 -8.58 22.60 -16.92
CA ASN A 442 -7.38 21.96 -16.38
C ASN A 442 -6.51 22.99 -15.66
N GLY A 443 -6.02 22.61 -14.48
CA GLY A 443 -4.87 23.24 -13.85
C GLY A 443 -3.54 22.76 -14.47
N VAL A 444 -2.44 23.21 -13.92
CA VAL A 444 -1.09 22.91 -14.44
C VAL A 444 -0.83 21.40 -14.54
N TYR A 445 -1.19 20.62 -13.52
CA TYR A 445 -0.98 19.16 -13.55
C TYR A 445 -1.86 18.46 -14.58
N GLY A 446 -3.11 18.91 -14.75
CA GLY A 446 -4.00 18.38 -15.78
C GLY A 446 -3.44 18.62 -17.19
N ASN A 447 -2.94 19.83 -17.47
CA ASN A 447 -2.34 20.17 -18.75
C ASN A 447 -1.05 19.33 -18.99
N ILE A 448 -0.15 19.26 -18.01
CA ILE A 448 1.06 18.43 -18.09
C ILE A 448 0.71 16.97 -18.35
N PHE A 449 -0.31 16.46 -17.66
CA PHE A 449 -0.74 15.07 -17.85
C PHE A 449 -1.20 14.82 -19.30
N GLU A 450 -2.07 15.66 -19.84
CA GLU A 450 -2.59 15.47 -21.19
C GLU A 450 -1.47 15.61 -22.26
N GLU A 451 -0.55 16.56 -22.08
CA GLU A 451 0.62 16.70 -22.95
C GLU A 451 1.51 15.46 -22.94
N GLU A 452 1.88 14.98 -21.73
CA GLU A 452 2.77 13.83 -21.59
C GLU A 452 2.06 12.51 -21.97
N TYR A 453 0.76 12.39 -21.70
CA TYR A 453 -0.05 11.24 -22.15
C TYR A 453 -0.02 11.10 -23.66
N ASN A 454 -0.29 12.21 -24.39
CA ASN A 454 -0.30 12.21 -25.85
C ASN A 454 1.08 11.89 -26.45
N LYS A 455 2.17 12.31 -25.80
CA LYS A 455 3.52 11.94 -26.23
C LYS A 455 3.80 10.46 -26.03
N VAL A 456 3.53 9.95 -24.81
CA VAL A 456 3.88 8.58 -24.43
C VAL A 456 2.99 7.57 -25.18
N VAL A 457 1.70 7.83 -25.34
CA VAL A 457 0.79 6.89 -26.04
C VAL A 457 1.22 6.66 -27.49
N ASN A 458 1.83 7.67 -28.14
CA ASN A 458 2.34 7.52 -29.50
C ASN A 458 3.48 6.50 -29.61
N ASP A 459 4.26 6.30 -28.56
CA ASP A 459 5.30 5.26 -28.51
C ASP A 459 4.71 3.84 -28.53
N TYR A 460 3.48 3.66 -28.05
CA TYR A 460 2.74 2.38 -27.99
C TYR A 460 1.81 2.14 -29.16
N ILE A 461 1.40 3.20 -29.88
CA ILE A 461 0.57 3.06 -31.09
C ILE A 461 1.47 2.63 -32.26
N THR A 462 1.51 1.32 -32.50
CA THR A 462 2.25 0.73 -33.61
C THR A 462 1.41 0.68 -34.89
N LEU A 463 2.05 0.32 -36.00
CA LEU A 463 1.38 0.04 -37.29
C LEU A 463 0.51 -1.23 -37.24
N PHE A 464 0.72 -2.09 -36.26
CA PHE A 464 -0.06 -3.32 -36.07
C PHE A 464 -1.33 -3.02 -35.29
N ASP A 465 -2.47 -3.49 -35.82
CA ASP A 465 -3.79 -3.30 -35.22
C ASP A 465 -4.07 -4.41 -34.20
N THR A 466 -3.34 -4.41 -33.07
CA THR A 466 -3.57 -5.35 -31.96
C THR A 466 -4.81 -4.94 -31.15
N PRO A 467 -5.44 -5.86 -30.37
CA PRO A 467 -6.52 -5.51 -29.44
C PRO A 467 -6.11 -4.41 -28.46
N TYR A 468 -4.88 -4.40 -27.96
CA TYR A 468 -4.36 -3.40 -27.06
C TYR A 468 -4.24 -2.03 -27.75
N VAL A 469 -3.70 -1.98 -28.97
CA VAL A 469 -3.61 -0.73 -29.75
C VAL A 469 -5.00 -0.14 -30.04
N ARG A 470 -6.00 -0.98 -30.34
CA ARG A 470 -7.39 -0.51 -30.51
C ARG A 470 -7.95 0.07 -29.19
N TYR A 471 -7.66 -0.59 -28.07
CA TYR A 471 -8.03 -0.08 -26.75
C TYR A 471 -7.38 1.28 -26.44
N LEU A 472 -6.09 1.45 -26.72
CA LEU A 472 -5.40 2.73 -26.55
C LEU A 472 -6.03 3.86 -27.41
N LYS A 473 -6.32 3.56 -28.68
CA LYS A 473 -6.94 4.50 -29.61
C LYS A 473 -8.38 4.89 -29.23
N SER A 474 -9.08 4.08 -28.45
CA SER A 474 -10.46 4.33 -28.03
C SER A 474 -10.61 5.43 -26.99
N THR A 475 -9.51 5.86 -26.35
CA THR A 475 -9.53 6.79 -25.21
C THR A 475 -8.64 7.99 -25.48
N THR A 476 -9.20 9.20 -25.32
CA THR A 476 -8.43 10.44 -25.38
C THR A 476 -7.78 10.76 -24.03
N ALA A 477 -6.72 11.60 -24.02
CA ALA A 477 -6.06 12.03 -22.80
C ALA A 477 -7.06 12.58 -21.77
N ALA A 478 -7.96 13.46 -22.18
CA ALA A 478 -8.95 14.10 -21.32
C ALA A 478 -9.95 13.11 -20.68
N LYS A 479 -10.21 11.97 -21.29
CA LYS A 479 -11.09 10.91 -20.74
C LYS A 479 -10.31 9.89 -19.91
N ALA A 480 -9.01 9.77 -20.10
CA ALA A 480 -8.17 8.79 -19.42
C ALA A 480 -7.94 9.11 -17.94
N HIS A 481 -8.12 10.37 -17.52
CA HIS A 481 -7.92 10.80 -16.15
C HIS A 481 -9.14 11.47 -15.54
N ASN A 482 -9.24 11.36 -14.22
CA ASN A 482 -10.27 12.06 -13.45
C ASN A 482 -9.72 12.45 -12.07
N GLY A 483 -10.29 13.50 -11.49
CA GLY A 483 -9.95 13.99 -10.17
C GLY A 483 -11.06 13.72 -9.17
N TYR A 484 -10.68 13.22 -8.00
CA TYR A 484 -11.59 12.92 -6.90
C TYR A 484 -11.21 13.77 -5.69
N PHE A 485 -12.04 14.79 -5.43
CA PHE A 485 -11.80 15.84 -4.44
C PHE A 485 -13.06 16.15 -3.66
N SER A 486 -12.88 16.82 -2.53
CA SER A 486 -13.99 17.40 -1.78
C SER A 486 -14.77 18.39 -2.65
N ILE A 487 -16.06 18.53 -2.39
CA ILE A 487 -16.96 19.41 -3.16
C ILE A 487 -17.54 20.45 -2.20
N ASP A 488 -17.47 21.73 -2.60
CA ASP A 488 -18.07 22.81 -1.85
C ASP A 488 -19.63 22.85 -2.03
N LYS A 489 -20.29 23.76 -1.31
CA LYS A 489 -21.74 23.93 -1.40
C LYS A 489 -22.25 24.36 -2.80
N LYS A 490 -21.35 24.79 -3.67
CA LYS A 490 -21.65 25.19 -5.06
C LYS A 490 -21.33 24.07 -6.06
N GLY A 491 -20.93 22.89 -5.57
CA GLY A 491 -20.53 21.75 -6.41
C GLY A 491 -19.10 21.81 -6.96
N ARG A 492 -18.25 22.75 -6.50
CA ARG A 492 -16.87 22.91 -6.98
C ARG A 492 -15.92 22.02 -6.19
N LYS A 493 -14.98 21.42 -6.89
CA LYS A 493 -13.89 20.61 -6.32
C LYS A 493 -12.91 21.54 -5.60
N VAL A 494 -12.68 21.29 -4.32
CA VAL A 494 -11.85 22.12 -3.44
C VAL A 494 -10.93 21.26 -2.61
N ASP A 495 -9.89 21.89 -2.05
CA ASP A 495 -9.04 21.24 -1.03
C ASP A 495 -9.91 20.88 0.18
N SER A 496 -9.70 19.67 0.70
CA SER A 496 -10.34 19.29 1.96
C SER A 496 -9.68 20.04 3.09
N GLU A 497 -10.35 21.05 3.65
CA GLU A 497 -9.92 21.72 4.86
C GLU A 497 -10.42 20.94 6.08
N VAL A 498 -9.47 20.53 6.91
CA VAL A 498 -9.77 20.15 8.30
C VAL A 498 -9.98 21.45 9.06
N LYS A 499 -11.22 21.88 9.24
CA LYS A 499 -11.52 23.00 10.11
C LYS A 499 -10.99 22.71 11.51
N ARG A 500 -10.09 23.58 12.03
CA ARG A 500 -9.60 23.47 13.41
C ARG A 500 -10.80 23.38 14.37
N GLY A 501 -10.98 22.18 14.95
CA GLY A 501 -12.06 21.89 15.91
C GLY A 501 -13.32 21.23 15.35
N SER A 502 -13.36 20.86 14.07
CA SER A 502 -14.41 19.98 13.50
C SER A 502 -13.74 18.90 12.67
N ASP A 503 -13.92 17.64 13.06
CA ASP A 503 -13.45 16.48 12.31
C ASP A 503 -14.37 16.12 11.13
N ILE A 504 -15.19 17.05 10.68
CA ILE A 504 -16.10 16.85 9.54
C ILE A 504 -15.42 17.43 8.31
N SER A 505 -14.91 16.56 7.45
CA SER A 505 -14.55 16.95 6.10
C SER A 505 -15.81 16.97 5.23
N ASP A 506 -15.94 17.98 4.38
CA ASP A 506 -17.05 18.13 3.43
C ASP A 506 -16.98 17.07 2.27
N ASP A 507 -16.24 15.99 2.46
CA ASP A 507 -15.88 14.97 1.46
C ASP A 507 -17.02 14.02 1.03
N VAL A 508 -18.23 14.16 1.54
CA VAL A 508 -19.30 13.15 1.39
C VAL A 508 -19.67 12.86 -0.09
N SER A 509 -19.60 13.85 -0.96
CA SER A 509 -20.03 13.67 -2.37
C SER A 509 -18.96 13.08 -3.29
N ALA A 510 -17.66 13.33 -3.02
CA ALA A 510 -16.57 12.73 -3.78
C ALA A 510 -16.45 11.22 -3.51
N TYR A 511 -16.78 10.80 -2.28
CA TYR A 511 -16.78 9.39 -1.89
C TYR A 511 -17.83 8.56 -2.63
N ASP A 512 -18.98 9.15 -2.97
CA ASP A 512 -20.07 8.40 -3.60
C ASP A 512 -19.66 7.76 -4.92
N LEU A 513 -18.90 8.48 -5.76
CA LEU A 513 -18.51 7.96 -7.07
C LEU A 513 -17.44 6.87 -6.99
N ILE A 514 -16.42 7.07 -6.15
CA ILE A 514 -15.29 6.11 -6.04
C ILE A 514 -15.71 4.86 -5.26
N LEU A 515 -16.47 5.01 -4.19
CA LEU A 515 -16.84 3.90 -3.30
C LEU A 515 -18.01 3.10 -3.85
N LYS A 516 -18.99 3.77 -4.48
CA LYS A 516 -20.16 3.10 -5.08
C LYS A 516 -19.82 2.35 -6.36
N ASP A 517 -18.87 2.87 -7.16
CA ASP A 517 -18.54 2.35 -8.49
C ASP A 517 -17.16 1.69 -8.62
N LYS A 518 -16.62 1.13 -7.51
CA LYS A 518 -15.33 0.37 -7.56
C LYS A 518 -15.29 -0.66 -8.69
N GLU A 519 -16.38 -1.37 -8.89
CA GLU A 519 -16.50 -2.40 -9.93
C GLU A 519 -16.52 -1.82 -11.33
N ARG A 520 -17.09 -0.62 -11.52
CA ARG A 520 -17.08 0.09 -12.79
C ARG A 520 -15.68 0.53 -13.18
N LEU A 521 -14.88 1.04 -12.24
CA LEU A 521 -13.48 1.42 -12.50
C LEU A 521 -12.63 0.26 -12.98
N LEU A 522 -13.01 -0.98 -12.68
CA LEU A 522 -12.30 -2.20 -13.12
C LEU A 522 -12.76 -2.71 -14.50
N SER A 523 -13.82 -2.14 -15.08
CA SER A 523 -14.24 -2.46 -16.45
C SER A 523 -13.38 -1.71 -17.46
N PHE A 524 -13.06 -2.39 -18.58
CA PHE A 524 -12.40 -1.75 -19.73
C PHE A 524 -13.31 -0.76 -20.46
N ASP A 525 -14.63 -0.81 -20.23
CA ASP A 525 -15.59 0.16 -20.79
C ASP A 525 -15.48 1.53 -20.12
N GLU A 526 -14.94 1.60 -18.89
CA GLU A 526 -14.68 2.86 -18.19
C GLU A 526 -13.34 3.42 -18.65
N PRO A 527 -13.29 4.60 -19.29
CA PRO A 527 -12.05 5.14 -19.85
C PRO A 527 -11.06 5.63 -18.80
N THR A 528 -11.53 5.94 -17.57
CA THR A 528 -10.69 6.43 -16.49
C THR A 528 -9.68 5.36 -16.07
N ARG A 529 -8.39 5.70 -16.18
CA ARG A 529 -7.25 4.86 -15.81
C ARG A 529 -6.32 5.56 -14.82
N PHE A 530 -6.31 6.90 -14.83
CA PHE A 530 -5.47 7.73 -13.97
C PHE A 530 -6.35 8.55 -13.03
N ILE A 531 -6.06 8.48 -11.75
CA ILE A 531 -6.88 9.06 -10.69
C ILE A 531 -6.03 10.09 -9.94
N PHE A 532 -6.48 11.36 -9.92
CA PHE A 532 -5.88 12.41 -9.12
C PHE A 532 -6.65 12.61 -7.82
N SER A 533 -5.95 12.72 -6.70
CA SER A 533 -6.57 12.92 -5.39
C SER A 533 -5.70 13.79 -4.48
N HIS A 534 -6.35 14.66 -3.71
CA HIS A 534 -5.69 15.45 -2.66
C HIS A 534 -5.72 14.71 -1.31
N SER A 535 -6.86 14.64 -0.69
CA SER A 535 -7.04 14.02 0.63
C SER A 535 -8.14 12.97 0.65
N ALA A 536 -9.08 13.05 -0.29
CA ALA A 536 -10.29 12.22 -0.31
C ALA A 536 -10.01 10.71 -0.30
N LEU A 537 -8.90 10.28 -0.90
CA LEU A 537 -8.48 8.89 -0.91
C LEU A 537 -7.52 8.51 0.23
N ARG A 538 -7.29 9.38 1.22
CA ARG A 538 -6.39 9.05 2.34
C ARG A 538 -6.89 7.90 3.19
N GLU A 539 -8.21 7.74 3.31
CA GLU A 539 -8.83 6.71 4.14
C GLU A 539 -9.98 6.01 3.43
N GLY A 540 -10.13 4.70 3.67
CA GLY A 540 -11.29 3.91 3.23
C GLY A 540 -11.35 3.52 1.76
N TRP A 541 -10.54 4.11 0.87
CA TRP A 541 -10.49 3.68 -0.52
C TRP A 541 -9.36 2.67 -0.75
N ASP A 542 -9.71 1.60 -1.42
CA ASP A 542 -8.82 0.52 -1.76
C ASP A 542 -9.31 -0.12 -3.06
N ASN A 543 -8.56 0.03 -4.12
CA ASN A 543 -8.84 -0.65 -5.37
C ASN A 543 -7.71 -1.66 -5.66
N PRO A 544 -8.04 -2.94 -5.92
CA PRO A 544 -7.02 -3.98 -6.11
C PRO A 544 -6.15 -3.75 -7.34
N ASN A 545 -6.66 -3.03 -8.34
CA ASN A 545 -5.96 -2.85 -9.62
C ASN A 545 -5.13 -1.56 -9.69
N VAL A 546 -4.81 -0.95 -8.56
CA VAL A 546 -3.80 0.13 -8.50
C VAL A 546 -2.41 -0.51 -8.62
N PHE A 547 -1.68 -0.13 -9.66
CA PHE A 547 -0.33 -0.61 -9.94
C PHE A 547 0.73 0.48 -9.90
N GLN A 548 0.32 1.75 -10.03
CA GLN A 548 1.22 2.90 -9.90
C GLN A 548 0.68 3.88 -8.87
N ILE A 549 1.57 4.41 -8.06
CA ILE A 549 1.30 5.52 -7.15
C ILE A 549 2.36 6.58 -7.38
N CYS A 550 1.93 7.80 -7.68
CA CYS A 550 2.78 8.96 -7.82
C CYS A 550 2.45 10.00 -6.76
N THR A 551 3.45 10.46 -6.02
CA THR A 551 3.30 11.49 -5.02
C THR A 551 3.85 12.81 -5.55
N LEU A 552 2.95 13.73 -5.96
CA LEU A 552 3.28 15.08 -6.46
C LEU A 552 3.31 16.13 -5.34
N LYS A 553 3.19 15.71 -4.10
CA LYS A 553 3.29 16.56 -2.90
C LYS A 553 4.53 16.21 -2.09
N HIS A 554 4.98 17.12 -1.23
CA HIS A 554 5.99 16.79 -0.25
C HIS A 554 5.35 15.95 0.87
N SER A 555 5.77 14.71 1.00
CA SER A 555 5.31 13.82 2.10
C SER A 555 6.18 14.08 3.33
N SER A 556 5.57 14.57 4.42
CA SER A 556 6.28 15.01 5.63
C SER A 556 6.56 13.90 6.64
N SER A 557 5.97 12.70 6.49
CA SER A 557 6.17 11.59 7.43
C SER A 557 6.18 10.21 6.77
N ASN A 558 7.00 9.30 7.31
CA ASN A 558 7.09 7.91 6.86
C ASN A 558 5.77 7.16 7.05
N VAL A 559 5.04 7.44 8.13
CA VAL A 559 3.69 6.87 8.40
C VAL A 559 2.72 7.19 7.27
N GLN A 560 2.73 8.45 6.79
CA GLN A 560 1.88 8.86 5.69
C GLN A 560 2.27 8.14 4.39
N ARG A 561 3.57 8.00 4.11
CA ARG A 561 4.08 7.24 2.95
C ARG A 561 3.59 5.80 2.96
N ARG A 562 3.70 5.11 4.09
CA ARG A 562 3.21 3.72 4.22
C ARG A 562 1.71 3.62 3.99
N GLN A 563 0.92 4.56 4.51
CA GLN A 563 -0.53 4.58 4.29
C GLN A 563 -0.88 4.80 2.81
N GLU A 564 -0.14 5.65 2.10
CA GLU A 564 -0.32 5.89 0.67
C GLU A 564 0.06 4.66 -0.16
N VAL A 565 1.21 4.04 0.10
CA VAL A 565 1.65 2.79 -0.54
C VAL A 565 0.68 1.65 -0.25
N GLY A 566 0.17 1.57 0.98
CA GLY A 566 -0.80 0.57 1.42
C GLY A 566 -2.07 0.49 0.56
N ARG A 567 -2.43 1.60 -0.12
CA ARG A 567 -3.58 1.66 -1.04
C ARG A 567 -3.42 0.79 -2.28
N GLY A 568 -2.19 0.55 -2.71
CA GLY A 568 -1.88 -0.24 -3.90
C GLY A 568 -1.45 -1.68 -3.60
N LEU A 569 -1.32 -2.10 -2.34
CA LEU A 569 -0.76 -3.41 -1.99
C LEU A 569 -1.67 -4.60 -2.27
N ARG A 570 -2.97 -4.40 -2.46
CA ARG A 570 -3.89 -5.51 -2.74
C ARG A 570 -3.55 -6.22 -4.04
N LEU A 571 -3.65 -7.55 -4.03
CA LEU A 571 -3.53 -8.34 -5.25
C LEU A 571 -4.66 -7.98 -6.21
N CYS A 572 -4.33 -7.87 -7.49
CA CYS A 572 -5.27 -7.48 -8.54
C CYS A 572 -6.36 -8.52 -8.78
N VAL A 573 -7.40 -8.08 -9.46
CA VAL A 573 -8.49 -8.91 -9.96
C VAL A 573 -8.62 -8.76 -11.46
N ASN A 574 -9.03 -9.84 -12.14
CA ASN A 574 -9.31 -9.82 -13.55
C ASN A 574 -10.76 -9.36 -13.87
N SER A 575 -11.10 -9.22 -15.14
CA SER A 575 -12.43 -8.80 -15.61
C SER A 575 -13.58 -9.71 -15.19
N SER A 576 -13.31 -10.96 -14.77
CA SER A 576 -14.31 -11.87 -14.21
C SER A 576 -14.46 -11.77 -12.69
N GLY A 577 -13.75 -10.83 -12.03
CA GLY A 577 -13.81 -10.60 -10.59
C GLY A 577 -13.00 -11.60 -9.76
N GLU A 578 -12.12 -12.36 -10.39
CA GLU A 578 -11.27 -13.33 -9.73
C GLU A 578 -9.96 -12.70 -9.25
N ARG A 579 -9.61 -12.94 -7.99
CA ARG A 579 -8.34 -12.48 -7.41
C ARG A 579 -7.18 -13.27 -8.02
N MET A 580 -6.17 -12.54 -8.47
CA MET A 580 -4.97 -13.08 -9.10
C MET A 580 -3.92 -13.39 -8.03
N ASP A 581 -4.09 -14.53 -7.39
CA ASP A 581 -3.21 -15.04 -6.33
C ASP A 581 -2.44 -16.30 -6.77
N SER A 582 -1.69 -16.90 -5.86
CA SER A 582 -0.86 -18.11 -6.11
C SER A 582 -1.65 -19.36 -6.53
N THR A 583 -2.98 -19.33 -6.48
CA THR A 583 -3.83 -20.45 -6.94
C THR A 583 -4.07 -20.42 -8.45
N ILE A 584 -3.70 -19.34 -9.13
CA ILE A 584 -3.88 -19.19 -10.57
C ILE A 584 -2.73 -19.89 -11.30
N PRO A 585 -3.01 -20.84 -12.20
CA PRO A 585 -1.98 -21.54 -12.96
C PRO A 585 -1.14 -20.58 -13.83
N ASN A 586 0.18 -20.79 -13.86
CA ASN A 586 1.12 -20.00 -14.65
C ASN A 586 1.08 -18.49 -14.33
N PHE A 587 0.80 -18.14 -13.09
CA PHE A 587 0.76 -16.76 -12.61
C PHE A 587 1.74 -16.59 -11.44
N ASP A 588 2.89 -15.97 -11.68
CA ASP A 588 3.77 -15.55 -10.56
C ASP A 588 3.24 -14.25 -9.95
N VAL A 589 2.89 -14.35 -8.66
CA VAL A 589 2.23 -13.24 -7.95
C VAL A 589 3.14 -12.03 -7.88
N HIS A 590 4.44 -12.20 -7.60
CA HIS A 590 5.37 -11.09 -7.39
C HIS A 590 6.02 -10.56 -8.67
N GLU A 591 5.90 -11.26 -9.79
CA GLU A 591 6.24 -10.72 -11.11
C GLU A 591 5.10 -9.87 -11.67
N MET A 592 3.87 -10.37 -11.55
CA MET A 592 2.68 -9.71 -12.10
C MET A 592 2.11 -8.63 -11.19
N ASN A 593 2.01 -8.92 -9.89
CA ASN A 593 1.51 -7.98 -8.89
C ASN A 593 2.66 -7.12 -8.34
N VAL A 594 3.13 -6.16 -9.14
CA VAL A 594 4.14 -5.17 -8.76
C VAL A 594 3.48 -3.80 -8.66
N LEU A 595 3.63 -3.16 -7.51
CA LEU A 595 3.21 -1.77 -7.29
C LEU A 595 4.40 -0.84 -7.54
N THR A 596 4.35 -0.01 -8.56
CA THR A 596 5.38 1.00 -8.83
C THR A 596 5.05 2.29 -8.09
N VAL A 597 5.96 2.74 -7.25
CA VAL A 597 5.87 4.02 -6.53
C VAL A 597 6.82 5.02 -7.17
N VAL A 598 6.27 6.10 -7.69
CA VAL A 598 7.03 7.22 -8.27
C VAL A 598 7.19 8.30 -7.21
N ALA A 599 8.39 8.37 -6.62
CA ALA A 599 8.69 9.22 -5.48
C ALA A 599 9.46 10.49 -5.88
N ASN A 600 9.37 11.53 -5.06
CA ASN A 600 10.14 12.78 -5.20
C ASN A 600 11.51 12.70 -4.51
N ASP A 601 11.75 11.63 -3.77
CA ASP A 601 13.00 11.39 -3.05
C ASP A 601 13.89 10.43 -3.85
N SER A 602 15.17 10.33 -3.46
CA SER A 602 16.00 9.25 -3.98
C SER A 602 15.41 7.88 -3.63
N TYR A 603 15.75 6.88 -4.43
CA TYR A 603 15.34 5.51 -4.12
C TYR A 603 15.79 5.10 -2.71
N GLU A 604 17.05 5.40 -2.36
CA GLU A 604 17.63 5.04 -1.07
C GLU A 604 16.90 5.68 0.10
N ASP A 605 16.58 6.97 0.01
CA ASP A 605 15.87 7.70 1.08
C ASP A 605 14.43 7.20 1.24
N PHE A 606 13.73 6.96 0.13
CA PHE A 606 12.38 6.45 0.16
C PHE A 606 12.33 5.05 0.77
N VAL A 607 13.20 4.14 0.30
CA VAL A 607 13.26 2.76 0.78
C VAL A 607 13.67 2.70 2.24
N LYS A 608 14.70 3.45 2.64
CA LYS A 608 15.14 3.55 4.03
C LYS A 608 14.01 4.02 4.95
N GLY A 609 13.26 5.05 4.54
CA GLY A 609 12.12 5.54 5.30
C GLY A 609 11.01 4.50 5.44
N LEU A 610 10.66 3.82 4.35
CA LEU A 610 9.63 2.77 4.34
C LEU A 610 10.06 1.53 5.14
N GLN A 611 11.29 1.08 4.98
CA GLN A 611 11.84 -0.08 5.71
C GLN A 611 11.98 0.21 7.21
N THR A 612 12.40 1.42 7.59
CA THR A 612 12.49 1.82 9.01
C THR A 612 11.11 1.75 9.66
N GLU A 613 10.09 2.30 9.04
CA GLU A 613 8.74 2.26 9.58
C GLU A 613 8.16 0.85 9.62
N MET A 614 8.39 0.05 8.56
CA MET A 614 8.01 -1.37 8.57
C MET A 614 8.69 -2.11 9.72
N LYS A 615 10.00 -1.90 9.92
CA LYS A 615 10.79 -2.55 10.98
C LYS A 615 10.30 -2.16 12.37
N GLU A 616 9.94 -0.90 12.59
CA GLU A 616 9.40 -0.42 13.86
C GLU A 616 8.01 -1.00 14.19
N THR A 617 7.31 -1.47 13.17
CA THR A 617 5.94 -2.00 13.28
C THR A 617 5.87 -3.52 13.17
N LEU A 618 6.98 -4.19 12.87
CA LEU A 618 7.00 -5.64 12.88
C LEU A 618 6.85 -6.16 14.31
N TYR A 619 6.07 -7.23 14.45
CA TYR A 619 5.98 -7.95 15.71
C TYR A 619 7.37 -8.48 16.13
N GLU A 620 7.70 -8.38 17.43
CA GLU A 620 8.94 -8.94 17.95
C GLU A 620 8.98 -10.45 17.73
N ARG A 621 9.83 -10.87 16.82
CA ARG A 621 9.99 -12.28 16.45
C ARG A 621 11.30 -12.81 16.94
N PRO A 622 11.37 -14.13 17.19
CA PRO A 622 12.66 -14.80 17.38
C PRO A 622 13.54 -14.53 16.16
N SER A 623 14.75 -14.06 16.41
CA SER A 623 15.75 -13.79 15.37
C SER A 623 16.68 -14.98 15.09
N ARG A 624 16.49 -16.08 15.82
CA ARG A 624 17.35 -17.27 15.77
C ARG A 624 16.56 -18.56 15.92
N ALA A 625 16.85 -19.55 15.09
CA ALA A 625 16.33 -20.91 15.18
C ALA A 625 17.19 -21.76 16.12
N SER A 626 17.44 -21.28 17.35
CA SER A 626 18.28 -21.97 18.33
C SER A 626 17.57 -23.15 18.98
N LYS A 627 18.29 -23.97 19.75
CA LYS A 627 17.66 -25.05 20.52
C LYS A 627 16.64 -24.57 21.52
N GLU A 628 16.93 -23.44 22.17
CA GLU A 628 16.06 -22.79 23.15
C GLU A 628 14.77 -22.28 22.50
N PHE A 629 14.85 -21.87 21.23
CA PHE A 629 13.68 -21.48 20.45
C PHE A 629 12.65 -22.62 20.30
N PHE A 630 13.14 -23.85 20.08
CA PHE A 630 12.26 -25.01 19.89
C PHE A 630 11.84 -25.66 21.21
N ALA A 631 12.69 -25.66 22.23
CA ALA A 631 12.44 -26.34 23.49
C ALA A 631 11.23 -25.74 24.23
N GLY A 632 10.26 -26.59 24.61
CA GLY A 632 9.06 -26.18 25.34
C GLY A 632 7.98 -25.57 24.47
N LYS A 633 8.16 -25.43 23.15
CA LYS A 633 7.14 -24.94 22.22
C LYS A 633 5.96 -25.91 22.15
N LYS A 634 4.75 -25.36 22.25
CA LYS A 634 3.51 -26.08 21.96
C LYS A 634 3.28 -26.12 20.47
N ILE A 635 2.98 -27.29 19.96
CA ILE A 635 2.71 -27.55 18.54
C ILE A 635 1.48 -28.45 18.42
N VAL A 636 0.79 -28.39 17.28
CA VAL A 636 -0.28 -29.32 16.94
C VAL A 636 0.23 -30.29 15.89
N VAL A 637 0.23 -31.58 16.21
CA VAL A 637 0.63 -32.65 15.32
C VAL A 637 -0.54 -33.61 15.15
N CYS A 638 -1.03 -33.77 13.94
CA CYS A 638 -2.20 -34.61 13.63
C CYS A 638 -3.46 -34.31 14.47
N GLY A 639 -3.66 -33.02 14.82
CA GLY A 639 -4.81 -32.56 15.61
C GLY A 639 -4.64 -32.69 17.13
N GLU A 640 -3.49 -33.19 17.62
CA GLU A 640 -3.15 -33.26 19.05
C GLU A 640 -2.13 -32.19 19.43
N GLU A 641 -2.36 -31.53 20.57
CA GLU A 641 -1.37 -30.62 21.14
C GLU A 641 -0.21 -31.41 21.75
N ARG A 642 1.01 -31.03 21.38
CA ARG A 642 2.27 -31.61 21.90
C ARG A 642 3.25 -30.51 22.26
N ILE A 643 4.16 -30.82 23.18
CA ILE A 643 5.25 -29.92 23.56
C ILE A 643 6.55 -30.51 23.03
N ILE A 644 7.35 -29.69 22.34
CA ILE A 644 8.69 -30.09 21.87
C ILE A 644 9.60 -30.28 23.08
N THR A 645 10.04 -31.50 23.31
CA THR A 645 10.97 -31.82 24.41
C THR A 645 12.37 -31.27 24.12
N PRO A 646 13.22 -31.05 25.16
CA PRO A 646 14.61 -30.60 24.94
C PRO A 646 15.44 -31.56 24.05
N GLN A 647 15.13 -32.85 24.07
CA GLN A 647 15.76 -33.85 23.22
C GLN A 647 15.35 -33.67 21.76
N GLN A 648 14.06 -33.50 21.50
CA GLN A 648 13.54 -33.18 20.16
C GLN A 648 14.08 -31.86 19.63
N ALA A 649 14.14 -30.81 20.47
CA ALA A 649 14.73 -29.53 20.11
C ALA A 649 16.19 -29.66 19.68
N THR A 650 16.96 -30.50 20.37
CA THR A 650 18.35 -30.80 20.00
C THR A 650 18.44 -31.58 18.68
N ALA A 651 17.53 -32.50 18.45
CA ALA A 651 17.49 -33.26 17.19
C ALA A 651 17.08 -32.37 16.00
N ILE A 652 16.10 -31.48 16.19
CA ILE A 652 15.71 -30.45 15.19
C ILE A 652 16.90 -29.57 14.84
N TYR A 653 17.58 -29.01 15.85
CA TYR A 653 18.71 -28.13 15.66
C TYR A 653 19.85 -28.82 14.88
N ARG A 654 20.17 -30.08 15.21
CA ARG A 654 21.16 -30.87 14.48
C ARG A 654 20.74 -31.13 13.02
N TYR A 655 19.46 -31.37 12.77
CA TYR A 655 18.92 -31.55 11.43
C TYR A 655 19.12 -30.27 10.60
N LEU A 656 18.81 -29.12 11.18
CA LEU A 656 18.97 -27.84 10.49
C LEU A 656 20.45 -27.53 10.17
N LEU A 657 21.36 -27.75 11.12
CA LEU A 657 22.79 -27.55 10.90
C LEU A 657 23.37 -28.52 9.86
N LYS A 658 22.98 -29.79 9.92
CA LYS A 658 23.50 -30.83 9.02
C LYS A 658 23.20 -30.55 7.57
N ASN A 659 22.08 -29.91 7.30
CA ASN A 659 21.61 -29.62 5.95
C ASN A 659 21.92 -28.17 5.52
N ASP A 660 22.75 -27.44 6.26
CA ASP A 660 23.06 -26.01 6.03
C ASP A 660 21.78 -25.13 5.95
N TYR A 661 20.75 -25.48 6.73
CA TYR A 661 19.50 -24.74 6.78
C TYR A 661 19.55 -23.56 7.74
N ILE A 662 20.49 -23.54 8.67
CA ILE A 662 20.81 -22.40 9.54
C ILE A 662 22.32 -22.13 9.49
N ASP A 663 22.71 -20.86 9.65
CA ASP A 663 24.10 -20.41 9.72
C ASP A 663 24.66 -20.48 11.16
N ASP A 664 25.92 -20.07 11.33
CA ASP A 664 26.60 -20.00 12.64
C ASP A 664 25.94 -19.03 13.64
N SER A 665 25.02 -18.17 13.18
CA SER A 665 24.23 -17.26 14.00
C SER A 665 22.81 -17.77 14.25
N ASP A 666 22.54 -19.03 13.92
CA ASP A 666 21.22 -19.69 13.99
C ASP A 666 20.14 -19.06 13.08
N LYS A 667 20.53 -18.37 12.01
CA LYS A 667 19.60 -17.78 11.06
C LYS A 667 19.34 -18.71 9.88
N PRO A 668 18.09 -18.75 9.34
CA PRO A 668 17.79 -19.51 8.14
C PRO A 668 18.61 -19.05 6.93
N THR A 669 19.27 -19.99 6.25
CA THR A 669 20.13 -19.73 5.09
C THR A 669 19.32 -19.65 3.78
N ASP A 670 19.97 -19.17 2.71
CA ASP A 670 19.40 -19.22 1.36
C ASP A 670 19.21 -20.66 0.85
N THR A 671 20.06 -21.59 1.29
CA THR A 671 19.87 -23.03 1.03
C THR A 671 18.53 -23.51 1.55
N TYR A 672 18.15 -23.12 2.78
CA TYR A 672 16.86 -23.43 3.36
C TYR A 672 15.71 -22.80 2.59
N LYS A 673 15.79 -21.49 2.29
CA LYS A 673 14.76 -20.75 1.56
C LYS A 673 14.49 -21.36 0.17
N ASN A 674 15.56 -21.72 -0.55
CA ASN A 674 15.47 -22.38 -1.85
C ASN A 674 14.88 -23.79 -1.75
N ALA A 675 15.26 -24.56 -0.73
CA ALA A 675 14.72 -25.90 -0.50
C ALA A 675 13.19 -25.85 -0.20
N VAL A 676 12.77 -24.88 0.59
CA VAL A 676 11.33 -24.62 0.86
C VAL A 676 10.59 -24.25 -0.43
N ALA A 677 11.14 -23.30 -1.20
CA ALA A 677 10.51 -22.80 -2.42
C ALA A 677 10.37 -23.88 -3.50
N ASN A 678 11.35 -24.75 -3.61
CA ASN A 678 11.38 -25.82 -4.62
C ASN A 678 10.77 -27.14 -4.13
N GLY A 679 10.36 -27.25 -2.87
CA GLY A 679 9.85 -28.48 -2.28
C GLY A 679 10.92 -29.59 -2.16
N THR A 680 12.19 -29.21 -2.03
CA THR A 680 13.35 -30.12 -1.97
C THR A 680 13.94 -30.20 -0.57
N LEU A 681 13.13 -30.00 0.47
CA LEU A 681 13.57 -30.17 1.85
C LEU A 681 14.00 -31.62 2.10
N GLU A 682 15.15 -31.79 2.73
CA GLU A 682 15.62 -33.11 3.16
C GLU A 682 14.66 -33.70 4.21
N PRO A 683 14.37 -35.01 4.16
CA PRO A 683 13.48 -35.64 5.12
C PRO A 683 14.02 -35.53 6.54
N MET A 684 13.15 -35.24 7.49
CA MET A 684 13.52 -35.24 8.91
C MET A 684 13.80 -36.67 9.42
N PRO A 685 14.59 -36.80 10.50
CA PRO A 685 14.72 -38.07 11.19
C PRO A 685 13.36 -38.67 11.56
N TYR A 686 13.23 -40.00 11.49
CA TYR A 686 11.96 -40.72 11.72
C TYR A 686 11.19 -40.27 12.98
N GLU A 687 11.90 -39.96 14.07
CA GLU A 687 11.29 -39.47 15.31
C GLU A 687 10.68 -38.07 15.20
N LEU A 688 11.09 -37.26 14.24
CA LEU A 688 10.64 -35.89 14.01
C LEU A 688 9.70 -35.76 12.79
N GLU A 689 9.63 -36.80 11.95
CA GLU A 689 8.83 -36.80 10.72
C GLU A 689 7.37 -36.37 10.92
N PRO A 690 6.66 -36.83 11.99
CA PRO A 690 5.27 -36.39 12.22
C PRO A 690 5.13 -34.90 12.51
N MET A 691 6.18 -34.22 12.96
CA MET A 691 6.19 -32.79 13.29
C MET A 691 6.93 -31.93 12.25
N ALA A 692 7.41 -32.52 11.16
CA ALA A 692 8.25 -31.85 10.16
C ALA A 692 7.62 -30.56 9.62
N GLU A 693 6.35 -30.61 9.21
CA GLU A 693 5.64 -29.45 8.67
C GLU A 693 5.59 -28.30 9.69
N VAL A 694 5.28 -28.60 10.94
CA VAL A 694 5.17 -27.60 12.00
C VAL A 694 6.54 -27.03 12.35
N VAL A 695 7.58 -27.85 12.39
CA VAL A 695 8.95 -27.41 12.64
C VAL A 695 9.42 -26.47 11.53
N HIS A 696 9.18 -26.82 10.27
CA HIS A 696 9.51 -25.92 9.15
C HIS A 696 8.73 -24.61 9.19
N LYS A 697 7.45 -24.61 9.60
CA LYS A 697 6.71 -23.37 9.85
C LYS A 697 7.33 -22.52 10.96
N LEU A 698 7.82 -23.13 12.03
CA LEU A 698 8.54 -22.43 13.09
C LEU A 698 9.84 -21.82 12.59
N VAL A 699 10.64 -22.55 11.79
CA VAL A 699 11.87 -22.01 11.19
C VAL A 699 11.55 -20.82 10.25
N GLN A 700 10.50 -20.92 9.45
CA GLN A 700 10.06 -19.82 8.59
C GLN A 700 9.55 -18.60 9.36
N SER A 701 9.15 -18.76 10.63
CA SER A 701 8.73 -17.65 11.50
C SER A 701 9.90 -16.87 12.11
N VAL A 702 11.15 -17.35 11.95
CA VAL A 702 12.34 -16.66 12.41
C VAL A 702 12.58 -15.41 11.54
N TYR A 703 12.77 -14.27 12.21
CA TYR A 703 12.93 -12.98 11.54
C TYR A 703 14.21 -12.94 10.70
N ASP A 704 14.03 -12.60 9.43
CA ASP A 704 15.11 -12.34 8.49
C ASP A 704 15.08 -10.85 8.08
N ALA A 705 16.08 -10.09 8.51
CA ALA A 705 16.19 -8.67 8.18
C ALA A 705 16.37 -8.44 6.66
N ASP A 706 16.95 -9.38 5.95
CA ASP A 706 17.23 -9.27 4.52
C ASP A 706 15.96 -9.49 3.67
N ALA A 707 14.96 -10.18 4.23
CA ALA A 707 13.66 -10.36 3.57
C ALA A 707 12.91 -9.03 3.35
N LEU A 708 13.12 -8.02 4.20
CA LEU A 708 12.59 -6.66 3.97
C LEU A 708 13.22 -6.02 2.73
N GLY A 709 14.49 -6.32 2.43
CA GLY A 709 15.17 -5.86 1.22
C GLY A 709 14.52 -6.39 -0.05
N SER A 710 14.02 -7.62 -0.03
CA SER A 710 13.35 -8.24 -1.18
C SER A 710 11.93 -7.73 -1.46
N MET A 711 11.29 -7.08 -0.47
CA MET A 711 9.95 -6.49 -0.65
C MET A 711 9.96 -5.26 -1.55
N VAL A 712 11.08 -4.54 -1.62
CA VAL A 712 11.18 -3.25 -2.31
C VAL A 712 12.34 -3.30 -3.31
N GLU A 713 12.02 -3.15 -4.57
CA GLU A 713 12.98 -3.14 -5.69
C GLU A 713 13.20 -1.73 -6.24
N ASN A 714 14.41 -1.50 -6.78
CA ASN A 714 14.69 -0.31 -7.57
C ASN A 714 14.22 -0.51 -9.01
N ALA A 715 13.26 0.30 -9.45
CA ALA A 715 12.74 0.25 -10.83
C ALA A 715 13.76 0.64 -11.89
N HIS A 716 14.82 1.36 -11.52
CA HIS A 716 15.90 1.74 -12.42
C HIS A 716 17.01 0.68 -12.55
N GLN A 717 16.94 -0.41 -11.80
CA GLN A 717 17.87 -1.53 -12.01
C GLN A 717 17.44 -2.34 -13.22
N SER A 718 18.38 -2.60 -14.11
CA SER A 718 18.16 -3.54 -15.21
C SER A 718 17.81 -4.90 -14.63
N LYS A 719 16.63 -5.44 -14.95
CA LYS A 719 16.31 -6.81 -14.61
C LYS A 719 17.27 -7.71 -15.38
N VAL A 720 18.23 -8.28 -14.69
CA VAL A 720 18.97 -9.41 -15.25
C VAL A 720 17.96 -10.53 -15.37
N GLN A 721 17.47 -10.77 -16.58
CA GLN A 721 16.69 -11.97 -16.83
C GLN A 721 17.63 -13.16 -16.56
N ASP A 722 17.26 -13.95 -15.58
CA ASP A 722 17.91 -15.24 -15.35
C ASP A 722 17.61 -16.13 -16.57
N ASN A 723 18.49 -16.09 -17.54
CA ASN A 723 18.41 -16.91 -18.72
C ASN A 723 18.69 -18.35 -18.31
N ARG A 724 17.65 -19.05 -17.87
CA ARG A 724 17.76 -20.48 -17.59
C ARG A 724 18.26 -21.20 -18.82
N LEU A 725 19.26 -22.04 -18.61
CA LEU A 725 19.77 -22.92 -19.66
C LEU A 725 18.60 -23.75 -20.21
N ASN A 726 18.36 -23.64 -21.51
CA ASN A 726 17.32 -24.45 -22.16
C ASN A 726 17.81 -25.89 -22.33
N GLU A 727 16.89 -26.81 -22.65
CA GLU A 727 17.20 -28.24 -22.81
C GLU A 727 18.25 -28.51 -23.90
N ASN A 728 18.40 -27.59 -24.86
CA ASN A 728 19.40 -27.73 -25.92
C ASN A 728 20.83 -27.56 -25.42
N PHE A 729 21.04 -26.89 -24.28
CA PHE A 729 22.36 -26.75 -23.66
C PHE A 729 23.01 -28.09 -23.34
N ASN A 730 22.20 -29.08 -22.92
CA ASN A 730 22.67 -30.42 -22.57
C ASN A 730 22.85 -31.37 -23.78
N LYS A 731 22.52 -30.91 -25.01
CA LYS A 731 22.74 -31.74 -26.22
C LYS A 731 24.24 -31.86 -26.51
N LYS A 732 24.66 -33.07 -26.85
CA LYS A 732 26.08 -33.39 -27.11
C LYS A 732 26.71 -32.52 -28.21
N GLU A 733 25.94 -32.18 -29.22
CA GLU A 733 26.37 -31.34 -30.34
C GLU A 733 26.63 -29.90 -29.88
N PHE A 734 25.78 -29.38 -29.01
CA PHE A 734 25.97 -28.05 -28.41
C PHE A 734 27.13 -28.02 -27.45
N GLN A 735 27.26 -29.02 -26.58
CA GLN A 735 28.39 -29.15 -25.65
C GLN A 735 29.73 -29.22 -26.39
N LYS A 736 29.76 -29.95 -27.52
CA LYS A 736 30.95 -30.03 -28.38
C LYS A 736 31.29 -28.65 -29.01
N LEU A 737 30.28 -27.96 -29.53
CA LEU A 737 30.48 -26.61 -30.06
C LEU A 737 30.93 -25.66 -28.97
N TRP A 738 30.27 -25.66 -27.80
CA TRP A 738 30.64 -24.82 -26.67
C TRP A 738 32.05 -25.02 -26.20
N SER A 739 32.52 -26.29 -26.12
CA SER A 739 33.88 -26.59 -25.73
C SER A 739 34.93 -26.08 -26.72
N LEU A 740 34.59 -25.92 -28.01
CA LEU A 740 35.48 -25.38 -29.04
C LEU A 740 35.60 -23.87 -28.99
N ILE A 741 34.55 -23.16 -28.54
CA ILE A 741 34.49 -21.70 -28.53
C ILE A 741 34.72 -21.07 -27.14
N ASN A 742 34.59 -21.85 -26.08
CA ASN A 742 34.76 -21.43 -24.70
C ASN A 742 36.22 -21.50 -24.21
N HIS A 743 37.13 -20.92 -24.99
CA HIS A 743 38.55 -20.82 -24.65
C HIS A 743 38.95 -19.34 -24.59
N LYS A 744 39.91 -19.06 -23.71
CA LYS A 744 40.58 -17.76 -23.71
C LYS A 744 41.55 -17.74 -24.89
N TYR A 745 41.37 -16.77 -25.75
CA TYR A 745 42.29 -16.53 -26.87
C TYR A 745 43.20 -15.35 -26.55
N ALA A 746 44.49 -15.50 -26.78
CA ALA A 746 45.42 -14.38 -26.81
C ALA A 746 45.77 -14.07 -28.26
N TYR A 747 45.72 -12.85 -28.65
CA TYR A 747 46.16 -12.40 -29.96
C TYR A 747 47.17 -11.25 -29.79
N THR A 748 48.11 -11.20 -30.71
CA THR A 748 49.09 -10.11 -30.78
C THR A 748 48.57 -9.09 -31.79
N VAL A 749 48.54 -7.85 -31.37
CA VAL A 749 48.19 -6.72 -32.25
C VAL A 749 49.47 -6.01 -32.62
N GLU A 750 49.77 -5.95 -33.91
CA GLU A 750 50.84 -5.09 -34.44
C GLU A 750 50.24 -3.75 -34.85
N PHE A 751 50.82 -2.66 -34.34
CA PHE A 751 50.40 -1.33 -34.66
C PHE A 751 51.61 -0.40 -34.77
N ASP A 752 51.48 0.66 -35.59
CA ASP A 752 52.47 1.71 -35.69
C ASP A 752 52.40 2.61 -34.47
N SER A 753 53.43 2.61 -33.64
CA SER A 753 53.51 3.40 -32.42
C SER A 753 53.46 4.90 -32.67
N GLU A 754 54.02 5.39 -33.79
CA GLU A 754 53.98 6.78 -34.16
C GLU A 754 52.58 7.24 -34.59
N GLU A 755 51.87 6.37 -35.31
CA GLU A 755 50.48 6.62 -35.69
C GLU A 755 49.55 6.61 -34.45
N LEU A 756 49.76 5.64 -33.51
CA LEU A 756 49.00 5.62 -32.27
C LEU A 756 49.22 6.88 -31.44
N ILE A 757 50.48 7.32 -31.26
CA ILE A 757 50.79 8.56 -30.52
C ILE A 757 50.14 9.75 -31.16
N ARG A 758 50.23 9.87 -32.48
CA ARG A 758 49.64 10.98 -33.25
C ARG A 758 48.12 11.03 -33.11
N ASN A 759 47.47 9.88 -33.20
CA ASN A 759 46.03 9.76 -33.02
C ASN A 759 45.61 10.04 -31.58
N ALA A 760 46.40 9.57 -30.58
CA ALA A 760 46.15 9.85 -29.17
C ALA A 760 46.30 11.35 -28.84
N ILE A 761 47.34 12.01 -29.33
CA ILE A 761 47.54 13.47 -29.17
C ILE A 761 46.34 14.22 -29.78
N LYS A 762 45.98 13.88 -31.02
CA LYS A 762 44.85 14.49 -31.71
C LYS A 762 43.54 14.30 -30.90
N ALA A 763 43.28 13.08 -30.39
CA ALA A 763 42.11 12.82 -29.62
C ALA A 763 42.09 13.57 -28.25
N ILE A 764 43.28 13.74 -27.63
CA ILE A 764 43.43 14.53 -26.41
C ILE A 764 43.18 16.01 -26.71
N ASP A 765 43.79 16.54 -27.77
CA ASP A 765 43.64 17.96 -28.14
C ASP A 765 42.20 18.31 -28.55
N GLU A 766 41.51 17.40 -29.21
CA GLU A 766 40.10 17.58 -29.60
C GLU A 766 39.10 17.42 -28.47
N ASN A 767 39.41 16.61 -27.44
CA ASN A 767 38.43 16.16 -26.45
C ASN A 767 38.78 16.51 -24.99
N LEU A 768 39.98 17.00 -24.71
CA LEU A 768 40.37 17.42 -23.39
C LEU A 768 39.91 18.86 -23.11
N TYR A 769 38.93 18.98 -22.22
CA TYR A 769 38.45 20.30 -21.81
C TYR A 769 38.71 20.52 -20.32
N VAL A 770 39.34 21.61 -20.00
CA VAL A 770 39.50 22.06 -18.60
C VAL A 770 38.29 22.90 -18.25
N THR A 771 37.46 22.37 -17.34
CA THR A 771 36.24 23.06 -16.89
C THR A 771 36.54 24.32 -16.13
N SER A 772 35.88 25.43 -16.47
CA SER A 772 35.93 26.67 -15.69
C SER A 772 35.15 26.48 -14.38
N LEU A 773 35.72 26.89 -13.27
CA LEU A 773 35.03 26.93 -11.98
C LEU A 773 34.08 28.12 -11.98
N THR A 774 32.78 27.82 -11.77
CA THR A 774 31.76 28.85 -11.58
C THR A 774 31.36 28.82 -10.11
N TYR A 775 31.41 29.94 -9.43
CA TYR A 775 30.90 30.09 -8.09
C TYR A 775 29.89 31.22 -7.99
N THR A 776 28.88 31.02 -7.17
CA THR A 776 27.88 32.05 -6.93
C THR A 776 28.11 32.65 -5.56
N VAL A 777 28.33 33.95 -5.51
CA VAL A 777 28.45 34.71 -4.29
C VAL A 777 27.08 35.31 -3.94
N SER A 778 26.51 34.90 -2.85
CA SER A 778 25.27 35.49 -2.35
C SER A 778 25.59 36.34 -1.12
N THR A 779 25.28 37.65 -1.20
CA THR A 779 25.42 38.57 -0.10
C THR A 779 24.04 39.01 0.37
N GLY A 780 23.79 38.94 1.65
CA GLY A 780 22.55 39.38 2.29
C GLY A 780 22.72 39.77 3.75
N GLU A 781 21.71 40.37 4.34
CA GLU A 781 21.69 40.72 5.76
C GLU A 781 21.17 39.55 6.59
N GLN A 782 21.91 39.13 7.61
CA GLN A 782 21.50 38.10 8.55
C GLN A 782 20.44 38.67 9.50
N LYS A 783 19.31 37.96 9.66
CA LYS A 783 18.20 38.42 10.49
C LYS A 783 18.27 37.98 11.97
N GLU A 784 18.82 36.82 12.28
CA GLU A 784 18.87 36.19 13.59
C GLU A 784 20.08 35.26 13.74
N HIS A 785 20.38 34.76 14.93
CA HIS A 785 21.40 33.75 15.18
C HIS A 785 21.03 32.46 14.49
N ILE A 786 21.95 31.92 13.68
CA ILE A 786 21.72 30.76 12.81
C ILE A 786 22.59 29.61 13.29
N ASP A 787 22.02 28.42 13.41
CA ASP A 787 22.74 27.19 13.63
C ASP A 787 23.56 26.77 12.39
N SER A 788 24.64 26.03 12.61
CA SER A 788 25.61 25.65 11.58
C SER A 788 25.07 24.89 10.35
N ASP A 789 23.90 24.28 10.50
CA ASP A 789 23.24 23.52 9.42
C ASP A 789 22.37 24.42 8.51
N GLU A 790 21.86 25.54 9.02
CA GLU A 790 21.11 26.52 8.24
C GLU A 790 22.02 27.34 7.30
N ILE A 791 23.29 27.52 7.66
CA ILE A 791 24.28 28.19 6.80
C ILE A 791 24.51 27.43 5.51
N LYS A 792 24.40 26.11 5.51
CA LYS A 792 24.58 25.26 4.33
C LYS A 792 23.46 25.40 3.29
N ASN A 793 22.27 25.85 3.68
CA ASN A 793 21.09 25.86 2.84
C ASN A 793 20.70 27.22 2.26
N ALA A 794 21.49 28.29 2.52
CA ALA A 794 21.31 29.64 1.97
C ALA A 794 19.90 30.30 2.16
N MET A 795 19.03 29.70 3.01
CA MET A 795 17.64 30.15 3.19
C MET A 795 17.46 31.28 4.20
N SER A 796 18.54 31.71 4.87
CA SER A 796 18.48 32.64 6.01
C SER A 796 18.80 34.10 5.68
N PHE A 797 19.03 34.44 4.42
CA PHE A 797 19.34 35.80 4.02
C PHE A 797 18.12 36.56 3.50
N LYS A 798 17.89 37.76 4.03
CA LYS A 798 16.88 38.69 3.55
C LYS A 798 17.43 39.46 2.37
N SER A 799 16.82 39.37 1.18
CA SER A 799 17.25 40.06 -0.04
C SER A 799 18.69 39.75 -0.47
N ALA A 800 18.93 38.54 -0.95
CA ALA A 800 20.24 38.21 -1.51
C ALA A 800 20.48 38.96 -2.83
N LYS A 801 21.58 39.69 -2.89
CA LYS A 801 22.19 40.05 -4.18
C LYS A 801 23.08 38.87 -4.59
N THR A 802 22.75 38.25 -5.69
CA THR A 802 23.52 37.11 -6.22
C THR A 802 24.41 37.60 -7.34
N ARG A 803 25.69 37.27 -7.26
CA ARG A 803 26.67 37.53 -8.28
C ARG A 803 27.36 36.25 -8.68
N THR A 804 27.26 35.84 -9.95
CA THR A 804 27.95 34.67 -10.47
C THR A 804 29.25 35.07 -11.08
N GLU A 805 30.35 34.48 -10.66
CA GLU A 805 31.67 34.69 -11.22
C GLU A 805 32.25 33.40 -11.77
N THR A 806 32.77 33.46 -12.99
CA THR A 806 33.45 32.32 -13.62
C THR A 806 34.95 32.56 -13.55
N ILE A 807 35.68 31.70 -12.86
CA ILE A 807 37.12 31.66 -12.85
C ILE A 807 37.55 30.78 -14.03
N ARG A 808 38.19 31.37 -15.02
CA ARG A 808 38.88 30.58 -16.04
C ARG A 808 40.19 30.10 -15.42
N THR A 809 40.34 28.82 -15.20
CA THR A 809 41.66 28.22 -14.93
C THR A 809 42.47 28.37 -16.21
N ALA A 810 43.56 29.07 -16.14
CA ALA A 810 44.50 29.17 -17.27
C ALA A 810 44.92 27.75 -17.62
N ALA A 811 44.72 27.34 -18.86
CA ALA A 811 45.34 26.11 -19.38
C ALA A 811 46.86 26.28 -19.26
N SER A 812 47.49 25.43 -18.44
CA SER A 812 48.94 25.27 -18.41
C SER A 812 49.40 24.48 -19.62
#